data_ab8c3e73deb8ea5704af8cbdb3d64dd2
#
_entry.id   ab8c3e73deb8ea5704af8cbdb3d64dd2
#
_cell.length_a   1.000
_cell.length_b   1.000
_cell.length_c   1.000
_cell.angle_alpha   90.00
_cell.angle_beta   90.00
_cell.angle_gamma   90.00
#
_symmetry.space_group_name_H-M   'P 1'
#
loop_
_entity.id
_entity.type
_entity.pdbx_description
1 polymer ?
#
loop_
_entity_poly.entity_id
_entity_poly.type
_entity_poly.pdbx_seq_one_letter_code
_entity_poly.pdbx_strand_id
1 'polypeptide(L)'
;MKRLIITTITLVVSLTLSMAQRVNIVTSKQASQRELYAKEYLTKKLTAMGYEVTPKKGTRITLSNAASGAVEGYSIAKDKKGITVNGNDETGVIYGCVELTERIKTAGSLEDIPSVVDTPQMVMRGTCIGLQKTVYLPGHGVYEYPYTPENFPWFYDKAEWIKYLDMMVENKMNSLYLWNGHPFASLVKLKDYPFALEVDEETFKKNEEIFSFLTHEADKRGIWVIQMFYNIILSKPFADHYGLKTQDRHRPITPLISDYTRKSIAAFIEKYPNVGLLVCLGEAMATIEDDVTWMKETIIPGIKDGLTASGRTDIPPVVLRAHDTDGPLVLKESLPLYPNIYTMSKYTGESLTTYEPGGPWGETHRQLAAAAPVHIDNVHILANLEPWRWSSPTFIQKTVQAMHRVHHSMGLHLYPQASYWDWPYTADKLPNGERLKQLDRDWMWYQAWGRYAWNADRSPITVPDGSPSGFSERSYWQHELAEYYGIDTLAAGRLLTAYDEAGEIAPKLLRRFGITEGNRQTLLLGMTMGELVNPYKYTIYPGFYESCGPEGEKLIEYVEKEYKGQPHKGELPLDIVNECVAHGTKACNMLYNPDIKPTRHADEFRRVVNDFACYALFAAAFQYKVLAAQQVLNYKWTKDIKCLERAVPLLEQSMETWRILADRTDTTYLYANSMQTAQRRIPVGGDGGKMKTWSELAVVYQEELDAFKENIEKLKHPVAQTDVKILPAQPATLTYAAVSQQPIVTAALKKGAILFENRPDTPVDSIAPELTGLQALVLNRDSTRLVGTSITYESAKPVKLLVGLFKDEDSKFAKAPKLEIDATGNEYGQAEPILTNAISIVQMPKVNIHQYSLPAGRNTIRLPKGILMVAGFTQSDIRPRDCGLNGPSGEVDWLFQK
;
A
#
# COMPACT_ATOMS: atom_id res chain seq x y z
N MET A 1 68.75 -40.62 43.68
CA MET A 1 68.43 -39.33 44.22
C MET A 1 68.25 -38.32 43.03
N LYS A 2 67.00 -38.15 42.54
CA LYS A 2 66.72 -37.11 41.54
C LYS A 2 65.68 -36.17 42.19
N ARG A 3 66.12 -34.90 42.40
CA ARG A 3 65.23 -33.86 42.92
C ARG A 3 64.20 -33.45 41.84
N LEU A 4 62.99 -33.57 42.22
CA LEU A 4 61.86 -33.02 41.43
C LEU A 4 61.65 -31.54 41.80
N ILE A 5 61.91 -30.66 40.86
CA ILE A 5 61.65 -29.24 41.03
C ILE A 5 60.18 -29.04 40.52
N ILE A 6 59.24 -28.71 41.40
CA ILE A 6 57.89 -28.28 41.08
C ILE A 6 57.92 -26.81 40.93
N THR A 7 57.79 -26.32 39.69
CA THR A 7 57.62 -24.91 39.38
C THR A 7 56.08 -24.61 39.42
N THR A 8 55.64 -23.92 40.45
CA THR A 8 54.29 -23.42 40.61
C THR A 8 54.19 -22.18 39.76
N ILE A 9 53.50 -22.29 38.60
CA ILE A 9 53.08 -21.09 37.80
C ILE A 9 51.83 -20.51 38.46
N THR A 10 52.00 -19.41 39.17
CA THR A 10 50.86 -18.61 39.69
C THR A 10 50.29 -17.80 38.54
N LEU A 11 49.21 -18.24 38.00
CA LEU A 11 48.42 -17.47 37.02
C LEU A 11 47.72 -16.30 37.76
N VAL A 12 48.30 -15.14 37.73
CA VAL A 12 47.64 -13.90 38.20
C VAL A 12 46.64 -13.49 37.13
N VAL A 13 45.43 -13.94 37.29
CA VAL A 13 44.27 -13.38 36.55
C VAL A 13 44.05 -11.99 37.12
N SER A 14 44.61 -10.98 36.49
CA SER A 14 44.26 -9.58 36.71
C SER A 14 42.80 -9.35 36.28
N LEU A 15 41.87 -9.53 37.17
CA LEU A 15 40.53 -8.93 37.04
C LEU A 15 40.73 -7.42 37.17
N THR A 16 41.00 -6.76 36.06
CA THR A 16 40.74 -5.33 35.97
C THR A 16 39.21 -5.18 36.03
N LEU A 17 38.70 -4.92 37.22
CA LEU A 17 37.41 -4.29 37.39
C LEU A 17 37.49 -2.96 36.63
N SER A 18 37.05 -2.96 35.39
CA SER A 18 36.78 -1.74 34.64
C SER A 18 35.72 -1.00 35.45
N MET A 19 36.17 -0.02 36.29
CA MET A 19 35.22 0.86 36.97
C MET A 19 34.43 1.56 35.88
N ALA A 20 33.07 1.38 35.87
CA ALA A 20 32.17 2.02 34.92
C ALA A 20 32.54 3.52 34.82
N GLN A 21 32.79 3.98 33.62
CA GLN A 21 33.12 5.40 33.39
C GLN A 21 31.90 6.23 33.79
N ARG A 22 32.13 7.24 34.64
CA ARG A 22 31.06 8.08 35.20
C ARG A 22 30.71 9.23 34.27
N VAL A 23 29.40 9.48 34.10
CA VAL A 23 28.85 10.60 33.35
C VAL A 23 27.85 11.39 34.18
N ASN A 24 27.80 12.70 33.93
CA ASN A 24 26.83 13.60 34.54
C ASN A 24 26.06 14.34 33.46
N ILE A 25 24.77 14.04 33.30
CA ILE A 25 23.87 14.65 32.30
C ILE A 25 23.14 15.83 32.92
N VAL A 26 23.38 17.02 32.37
CA VAL A 26 22.86 18.30 32.90
C VAL A 26 21.92 18.95 31.88
N THR A 27 20.74 19.36 32.35
CA THR A 27 19.76 20.18 31.61
C THR A 27 19.53 21.50 32.30
N SER A 28 18.87 22.45 31.62
CA SER A 28 18.37 23.68 32.25
C SER A 28 17.43 23.35 33.41
N LYS A 29 17.31 24.28 34.38
CA LYS A 29 16.31 24.20 35.46
C LYS A 29 14.87 24.36 34.92
N GLN A 30 14.73 25.00 33.79
CA GLN A 30 13.45 25.24 33.09
C GLN A 30 13.31 24.35 31.85
N ALA A 31 13.95 23.17 31.90
CA ALA A 31 13.88 22.22 30.81
C ALA A 31 12.43 21.80 30.49
N SER A 32 12.08 21.78 29.20
CA SER A 32 10.79 21.33 28.73
C SER A 32 10.62 19.82 28.92
N GLN A 33 9.41 19.33 28.69
CA GLN A 33 9.14 17.88 28.71
C GLN A 33 9.97 17.11 27.66
N ARG A 34 10.21 17.69 26.50
CA ARG A 34 11.06 17.10 25.43
C ARG A 34 12.53 17.05 25.84
N GLU A 35 13.06 18.11 26.46
CA GLU A 35 14.43 18.12 26.97
C GLU A 35 14.61 17.15 28.16
N LEU A 36 13.60 16.98 29.00
CA LEU A 36 13.59 15.99 30.08
C LEU A 36 13.57 14.56 29.52
N TYR A 37 12.77 14.31 28.48
CA TYR A 37 12.77 13.04 27.78
C TYR A 37 14.14 12.76 27.11
N ALA A 38 14.78 13.76 26.48
CA ALA A 38 16.11 13.63 25.92
C ALA A 38 17.15 13.18 26.96
N LYS A 39 17.05 13.74 28.17
CA LYS A 39 17.91 13.32 29.30
C LYS A 39 17.60 11.88 29.75
N GLU A 40 16.33 11.50 29.83
CA GLU A 40 15.93 10.15 30.19
C GLU A 40 16.41 9.14 29.15
N TYR A 41 16.20 9.43 27.86
CA TYR A 41 16.68 8.63 26.73
C TYR A 41 18.20 8.41 26.82
N LEU A 42 18.97 9.48 26.94
CA LEU A 42 20.44 9.41 27.00
C LEU A 42 20.90 8.65 28.24
N THR A 43 20.24 8.84 29.40
CA THR A 43 20.53 8.10 30.64
C THR A 43 20.34 6.60 30.42
N LYS A 44 19.19 6.19 29.85
CA LYS A 44 18.88 4.77 29.54
C LYS A 44 19.92 4.15 28.60
N LYS A 45 20.29 4.86 27.54
CA LYS A 45 21.24 4.37 26.54
C LYS A 45 22.67 4.25 27.11
N LEU A 46 23.16 5.27 27.81
CA LEU A 46 24.48 5.22 28.41
C LEU A 46 24.60 4.14 29.51
N THR A 47 23.55 3.96 30.31
CA THR A 47 23.51 2.89 31.30
C THR A 47 23.58 1.51 30.64
N ALA A 48 22.85 1.31 29.54
CA ALA A 48 22.90 0.07 28.75
C ALA A 48 24.30 -0.18 28.13
N MET A 49 25.05 0.88 27.83
CA MET A 49 26.45 0.81 27.35
C MET A 49 27.46 0.60 28.47
N GLY A 50 27.05 0.49 29.73
CA GLY A 50 27.92 0.25 30.89
C GLY A 50 28.46 1.51 31.57
N TYR A 51 27.96 2.70 31.24
CA TYR A 51 28.30 3.93 31.94
C TYR A 51 27.53 4.10 33.25
N GLU A 52 28.16 4.61 34.30
CA GLU A 52 27.50 5.00 35.56
C GLU A 52 27.02 6.46 35.48
N VAL A 53 25.71 6.65 35.29
CA VAL A 53 25.13 8.01 35.26
C VAL A 53 24.96 8.54 36.68
N THR A 54 25.65 9.64 37.01
CA THR A 54 25.66 10.22 38.35
C THR A 54 25.27 11.70 38.36
N PRO A 55 24.72 12.24 39.45
CA PRO A 55 24.25 13.64 39.49
C PRO A 55 25.37 14.68 39.48
N LYS A 56 26.61 14.34 39.89
CA LYS A 56 27.65 15.34 40.12
C LYS A 56 29.09 14.96 39.70
N LYS A 57 29.32 13.69 39.32
CA LYS A 57 30.69 13.19 39.03
C LYS A 57 30.77 12.59 37.63
N GLY A 58 31.93 12.65 37.01
CA GLY A 58 32.20 12.08 35.71
C GLY A 58 32.23 13.11 34.57
N THR A 59 32.35 12.61 33.33
CA THR A 59 32.30 13.45 32.13
C THR A 59 30.96 14.18 32.06
N ARG A 60 31.00 15.49 31.97
CA ARG A 60 29.79 16.30 31.89
C ARG A 60 29.18 16.25 30.47
N ILE A 61 27.91 15.96 30.37
CA ILE A 61 27.13 16.09 29.12
C ILE A 61 26.06 17.13 29.36
N THR A 62 26.13 18.26 28.66
CA THR A 62 25.20 19.36 28.79
C THR A 62 24.18 19.28 27.63
N LEU A 63 22.90 19.25 27.97
CA LEU A 63 21.81 19.34 27.02
C LEU A 63 21.23 20.77 27.07
N SER A 64 21.19 21.42 25.91
CA SER A 64 20.68 22.78 25.77
C SER A 64 19.87 22.98 24.50
N ASN A 65 19.06 24.02 24.50
CA ASN A 65 18.23 24.42 23.37
C ASN A 65 18.57 25.87 23.00
N ALA A 66 18.95 26.13 21.77
CA ALA A 66 19.30 27.44 21.25
C ALA A 66 18.07 28.28 20.87
N ALA A 67 16.91 27.66 20.67
CA ALA A 67 15.68 28.25 20.16
C ALA A 67 15.91 29.06 18.84
N SER A 68 16.83 28.56 17.99
CA SER A 68 17.21 29.22 16.74
C SER A 68 17.87 28.23 15.78
N GLY A 69 17.69 28.46 14.48
CA GLY A 69 18.22 27.59 13.41
C GLY A 69 17.14 26.76 12.72
N ALA A 70 17.56 25.79 11.91
CA ALA A 70 16.63 24.87 11.24
C ALA A 70 15.92 23.98 12.24
N VAL A 71 14.62 23.78 12.04
CA VAL A 71 13.76 22.94 12.91
C VAL A 71 14.37 21.55 13.07
N GLU A 72 14.35 21.02 14.31
CA GLU A 72 14.88 19.71 14.69
C GLU A 72 16.40 19.52 14.50
N GLY A 73 17.12 20.54 14.02
CA GLY A 73 18.57 20.49 13.88
C GLY A 73 19.28 20.47 15.25
N TYR A 74 20.53 20.05 15.26
CA TYR A 74 21.35 19.99 16.46
C TYR A 74 22.85 20.17 16.16
N SER A 75 23.61 20.47 17.22
CA SER A 75 25.07 20.40 17.22
C SER A 75 25.57 19.60 18.41
N ILE A 76 26.67 18.87 18.20
CA ILE A 76 27.40 18.18 19.25
C ILE A 76 28.81 18.73 19.22
N ALA A 77 29.33 19.17 20.36
CA ALA A 77 30.69 19.66 20.51
C ALA A 77 31.32 19.09 21.78
N LYS A 78 32.62 18.78 21.73
CA LYS A 78 33.39 18.34 22.86
C LYS A 78 34.52 19.36 23.14
N ASP A 79 34.65 19.78 24.37
CA ASP A 79 35.73 20.64 24.86
C ASP A 79 36.30 20.13 26.20
N LYS A 80 37.17 20.93 26.83
CA LYS A 80 37.74 20.61 28.15
C LYS A 80 36.71 20.53 29.29
N LYS A 81 35.47 21.05 29.09
CA LYS A 81 34.41 21.07 30.10
C LYS A 81 33.49 19.87 29.95
N GLY A 82 33.54 19.14 28.84
CA GLY A 82 32.73 17.96 28.56
C GLY A 82 32.13 17.98 27.15
N ILE A 83 30.99 17.31 27.00
CA ILE A 83 30.26 17.24 25.75
C ILE A 83 29.01 18.14 25.86
N THR A 84 28.74 18.92 24.84
CA THR A 84 27.49 19.70 24.72
C THR A 84 26.69 19.21 23.55
N VAL A 85 25.43 18.86 23.81
CA VAL A 85 24.38 18.63 22.80
C VAL A 85 23.48 19.85 22.81
N ASN A 86 23.45 20.59 21.72
CA ASN A 86 22.66 21.79 21.59
C ASN A 86 21.68 21.62 20.43
N GLY A 87 20.37 21.55 20.75
CA GLY A 87 19.29 21.52 19.77
C GLY A 87 19.00 22.92 19.24
N ASN A 88 18.59 23.05 17.99
CA ASN A 88 18.03 24.29 17.46
C ASN A 88 16.64 24.57 18.07
N ASP A 89 15.96 23.51 18.45
CA ASP A 89 14.72 23.48 19.22
C ASP A 89 14.74 22.31 20.22
N GLU A 90 13.67 22.14 20.98
CA GLU A 90 13.53 21.08 21.97
C GLU A 90 13.62 19.66 21.38
N THR A 91 13.10 19.44 20.15
CA THR A 91 13.17 18.14 19.46
C THR A 91 14.58 17.88 18.94
N GLY A 92 15.30 18.95 18.51
CA GLY A 92 16.71 18.87 18.14
C GLY A 92 17.61 18.37 19.28
N VAL A 93 17.26 18.67 20.53
CA VAL A 93 17.98 18.11 21.70
C VAL A 93 17.82 16.59 21.76
N ILE A 94 16.60 16.07 21.50
CA ILE A 94 16.35 14.63 21.46
C ILE A 94 17.21 13.98 20.38
N TYR A 95 17.15 14.49 19.15
CA TYR A 95 17.90 13.91 18.02
C TYR A 95 19.42 14.06 18.16
N GLY A 96 19.88 15.12 18.80
CA GLY A 96 21.26 15.27 19.20
C GLY A 96 21.72 14.19 20.21
N CYS A 97 20.84 13.80 21.15
CA CYS A 97 21.11 12.69 22.06
C CYS A 97 21.12 11.33 21.35
N VAL A 98 20.23 11.13 20.36
CA VAL A 98 20.28 9.92 19.51
C VAL A 98 21.60 9.85 18.77
N GLU A 99 22.03 10.93 18.12
CA GLU A 99 23.30 11.00 17.39
C GLU A 99 24.51 10.79 18.31
N LEU A 100 24.51 11.41 19.48
CA LEU A 100 25.58 11.20 20.46
C LEU A 100 25.70 9.73 20.87
N THR A 101 24.57 9.06 21.05
CA THR A 101 24.51 7.64 21.39
C THR A 101 25.16 6.79 20.28
N GLU A 102 24.81 7.03 19.03
CA GLU A 102 25.40 6.33 17.87
C GLU A 102 26.92 6.55 17.76
N ARG A 103 27.37 7.78 18.02
CA ARG A 103 28.80 8.10 17.98
C ARG A 103 29.56 7.43 19.09
N ILE A 104 29.00 7.38 20.30
CA ILE A 104 29.62 6.64 21.43
C ILE A 104 29.70 5.15 21.09
N LYS A 105 28.65 4.58 20.53
CA LYS A 105 28.60 3.17 20.10
C LYS A 105 29.70 2.89 19.07
N THR A 106 29.85 3.76 18.08
CA THR A 106 30.88 3.60 17.02
C THR A 106 32.31 3.84 17.52
N ALA A 107 32.53 4.88 18.33
CA ALA A 107 33.88 5.20 18.87
C ALA A 107 34.30 4.29 20.01
N GLY A 108 33.37 3.59 20.64
CA GLY A 108 33.59 2.76 21.83
C GLY A 108 33.96 3.56 23.09
N SER A 109 33.98 4.90 23.00
CA SER A 109 34.33 5.76 24.12
C SER A 109 33.73 7.18 24.01
N LEU A 110 33.74 7.91 25.14
CA LEU A 110 33.39 9.34 25.18
C LEU A 110 34.54 10.25 24.77
N GLU A 111 35.77 9.71 24.61
CA GLU A 111 36.98 10.53 24.41
C GLU A 111 37.10 11.02 22.96
N ASP A 112 36.65 10.26 22.00
CA ASP A 112 36.86 10.51 20.56
C ASP A 112 35.57 10.94 19.81
N ILE A 113 34.74 11.70 20.50
CA ILE A 113 33.49 12.19 19.88
C ILE A 113 33.80 13.41 18.99
N PRO A 114 33.62 13.31 17.67
CA PRO A 114 33.83 14.44 16.77
C PRO A 114 32.68 15.47 16.90
N SER A 115 33.02 16.73 16.63
CA SER A 115 31.99 17.77 16.53
C SER A 115 31.07 17.51 15.32
N VAL A 116 29.77 17.79 15.49
CA VAL A 116 28.74 17.58 14.51
C VAL A 116 27.79 18.77 14.48
N VAL A 117 27.34 19.14 13.30
CA VAL A 117 26.16 19.99 13.08
C VAL A 117 25.32 19.26 12.04
N ASP A 118 24.06 19.01 12.33
CA ASP A 118 23.19 18.26 11.44
C ASP A 118 21.75 18.74 11.51
N THR A 119 21.02 18.62 10.38
CA THR A 119 19.62 19.01 10.23
C THR A 119 18.90 18.03 9.30
N PRO A 120 17.61 17.77 9.49
CA PRO A 120 16.88 16.88 8.61
C PRO A 120 16.68 17.48 7.22
N GLN A 121 16.78 16.65 6.19
CA GLN A 121 16.41 17.03 4.83
C GLN A 121 14.89 17.01 4.63
N MET A 122 14.20 16.05 5.26
CA MET A 122 12.71 16.02 5.20
C MET A 122 12.11 16.65 6.46
N VAL A 123 11.09 17.48 6.26
CA VAL A 123 10.34 18.17 7.34
C VAL A 123 9.43 17.18 8.08
N MET A 124 8.72 16.31 7.34
CA MET A 124 7.85 15.28 7.91
C MET A 124 8.45 13.90 7.62
N ARG A 125 8.66 13.12 8.66
CA ARG A 125 9.23 11.78 8.58
C ARG A 125 8.36 10.85 9.40
N GLY A 126 7.41 10.18 8.73
CA GLY A 126 6.35 9.48 9.42
C GLY A 126 6.17 8.04 9.04
N THR A 127 5.54 7.30 9.93
CA THR A 127 5.13 5.93 9.72
C THR A 127 3.66 5.74 10.06
N CYS A 128 3.02 4.73 9.45
CA CYS A 128 1.59 4.50 9.49
C CYS A 128 1.24 3.20 10.22
N ILE A 129 0.14 3.22 10.96
CA ILE A 129 -0.49 2.05 11.54
C ILE A 129 -1.93 1.95 11.03
N GLY A 130 -2.33 0.77 10.56
CA GLY A 130 -3.69 0.48 10.11
C GLY A 130 -4.61 0.04 11.24
N LEU A 131 -5.75 0.71 11.36
CA LEU A 131 -6.85 0.39 12.27
C LEU A 131 -8.08 -0.02 11.45
N GLN A 132 -7.89 -1.05 10.62
CA GLN A 132 -8.87 -1.58 9.68
C GLN A 132 -8.88 -3.11 9.72
N LYS A 133 -9.93 -3.73 9.17
CA LYS A 133 -10.04 -5.18 8.98
C LYS A 133 -10.30 -5.50 7.52
N THR A 134 -10.15 -6.74 7.12
CA THR A 134 -10.29 -7.18 5.72
C THR A 134 -11.74 -7.44 5.29
N VAL A 135 -12.69 -7.36 6.22
CA VAL A 135 -14.12 -7.59 5.99
C VAL A 135 -14.95 -6.42 6.53
N TYR A 136 -16.13 -6.24 6.02
CA TYR A 136 -17.08 -5.25 6.53
C TYR A 136 -17.75 -5.73 7.81
N LEU A 137 -17.98 -4.81 8.76
CA LEU A 137 -18.89 -5.05 9.87
C LEU A 137 -20.32 -5.19 9.33
N PRO A 138 -21.18 -6.00 9.98
CA PRO A 138 -22.59 -6.09 9.63
C PRO A 138 -23.27 -4.71 9.59
N GLY A 139 -23.89 -4.40 8.47
CA GLY A 139 -24.58 -3.12 8.24
C GLY A 139 -23.68 -1.94 7.90
N HIS A 140 -22.36 -2.15 7.76
CA HIS A 140 -21.42 -1.15 7.26
C HIS A 140 -21.07 -1.42 5.80
N GLY A 141 -20.81 -0.35 5.06
CA GLY A 141 -20.31 -0.40 3.68
C GLY A 141 -18.80 -0.23 3.59
N VAL A 142 -18.08 -0.35 4.72
CA VAL A 142 -16.64 -0.09 4.86
C VAL A 142 -16.00 -1.13 5.76
N TYR A 143 -14.68 -1.30 5.66
CA TYR A 143 -13.86 -2.19 6.49
C TYR A 143 -13.15 -1.48 7.66
N GLU A 144 -13.53 -0.27 7.99
CA GLU A 144 -13.19 0.43 9.21
C GLU A 144 -14.01 -0.10 10.38
N TYR A 145 -13.34 -0.21 11.52
CA TYR A 145 -13.92 -0.76 12.73
C TYR A 145 -13.82 0.27 13.87
N PRO A 146 -14.85 0.35 14.77
CA PRO A 146 -14.74 1.13 15.98
C PRO A 146 -13.54 0.67 16.84
N TYR A 147 -12.95 1.60 17.56
CA TYR A 147 -11.86 1.31 18.49
C TYR A 147 -12.44 0.58 19.70
N THR A 148 -12.25 -0.73 19.73
CA THR A 148 -12.65 -1.57 20.87
C THR A 148 -11.53 -2.56 21.21
N PRO A 149 -11.45 -3.06 22.47
CA PRO A 149 -10.49 -4.08 22.85
C PRO A 149 -10.59 -5.38 22.04
N GLU A 150 -11.78 -5.70 21.53
CA GLU A 150 -12.02 -6.89 20.70
C GLU A 150 -11.47 -6.71 19.30
N ASN A 151 -11.65 -5.52 18.72
CA ASN A 151 -11.18 -5.22 17.35
C ASN A 151 -9.67 -5.01 17.30
N PHE A 152 -9.13 -4.27 18.26
CA PHE A 152 -7.73 -3.85 18.29
C PHE A 152 -7.14 -4.00 19.70
N PRO A 153 -6.94 -5.23 20.23
CA PRO A 153 -6.47 -5.43 21.62
C PRO A 153 -5.10 -4.77 21.86
N TRP A 154 -4.21 -4.76 20.85
CA TRP A 154 -2.91 -4.12 20.91
C TRP A 154 -2.97 -2.59 21.07
N PHE A 155 -4.06 -1.95 20.64
CA PHE A 155 -4.23 -0.49 20.75
C PHE A 155 -4.24 -0.02 22.19
N TYR A 156 -4.66 -0.86 23.12
CA TYR A 156 -4.74 -0.57 24.57
C TYR A 156 -3.46 -0.93 25.34
N ASP A 157 -2.44 -1.44 24.66
CA ASP A 157 -1.15 -1.79 25.25
C ASP A 157 -0.21 -0.56 25.30
N LYS A 158 -0.15 0.09 26.47
CA LYS A 158 0.73 1.25 26.71
C LYS A 158 2.21 0.92 26.49
N ALA A 159 2.65 -0.29 26.83
CA ALA A 159 4.04 -0.69 26.67
C ALA A 159 4.41 -0.84 25.18
N GLU A 160 3.49 -1.36 24.38
CA GLU A 160 3.70 -1.45 22.92
C GLU A 160 3.76 -0.07 22.27
N TRP A 161 2.92 0.88 22.71
CA TRP A 161 3.02 2.28 22.25
C TRP A 161 4.34 2.93 22.60
N ILE A 162 4.82 2.76 23.84
CA ILE A 162 6.15 3.27 24.25
C ILE A 162 7.25 2.68 23.37
N LYS A 163 7.23 1.36 23.14
CA LYS A 163 8.19 0.67 22.27
C LYS A 163 8.18 1.25 20.85
N TYR A 164 6.98 1.49 20.30
CA TYR A 164 6.81 2.04 18.96
C TYR A 164 7.33 3.48 18.86
N LEU A 165 6.96 4.34 19.81
CA LEU A 165 7.39 5.72 19.86
C LEU A 165 8.90 5.85 20.10
N ASP A 166 9.49 4.99 20.93
CA ASP A 166 10.94 4.95 21.15
C ASP A 166 11.68 4.52 19.85
N MET A 167 11.14 3.52 19.10
CA MET A 167 11.65 3.17 17.77
C MET A 167 11.59 4.36 16.80
N MET A 168 10.50 5.14 16.80
CA MET A 168 10.40 6.33 15.96
C MET A 168 11.48 7.38 16.34
N VAL A 169 11.71 7.62 17.62
CA VAL A 169 12.79 8.53 18.09
C VAL A 169 14.16 8.05 17.63
N GLU A 170 14.46 6.76 17.80
CA GLU A 170 15.75 6.17 17.41
C GLU A 170 16.02 6.32 15.91
N ASN A 171 14.97 6.32 15.10
CA ASN A 171 15.03 6.55 13.66
C ASN A 171 14.73 8.00 13.24
N LYS A 172 14.71 8.93 14.20
CA LYS A 172 14.47 10.38 13.99
C LYS A 172 13.18 10.66 13.19
N MET A 173 12.13 9.87 13.41
CA MET A 173 10.79 10.06 12.84
C MET A 173 9.95 10.97 13.74
N ASN A 174 9.14 11.85 13.15
CA ASN A 174 8.40 12.89 13.86
C ASN A 174 6.89 12.91 13.62
N SER A 175 6.33 11.94 12.88
CA SER A 175 4.90 11.85 12.64
C SER A 175 4.39 10.42 12.61
N LEU A 176 3.39 10.13 13.46
CA LEU A 176 2.70 8.86 13.53
C LEU A 176 1.33 9.01 12.88
N TYR A 177 1.08 8.26 11.81
CA TYR A 177 -0.20 8.24 11.12
C TYR A 177 -1.05 7.08 11.59
N LEU A 178 -2.29 7.37 11.99
CA LEU A 178 -3.29 6.36 12.35
C LEU A 178 -4.37 6.30 11.27
N TRP A 179 -4.43 5.18 10.57
CA TRP A 179 -5.33 4.99 9.44
C TRP A 179 -6.64 4.35 9.90
N ASN A 180 -7.69 5.16 10.00
CA ASN A 180 -9.06 4.70 10.24
C ASN A 180 -10.04 5.71 9.61
N GLY A 181 -11.02 5.22 8.86
CA GLY A 181 -11.89 6.10 8.06
C GLY A 181 -12.88 6.93 8.86
N HIS A 182 -13.26 6.54 10.07
CA HIS A 182 -14.17 7.32 10.93
C HIS A 182 -13.83 7.18 12.42
N PRO A 183 -12.72 7.80 12.89
CA PRO A 183 -12.24 7.63 14.26
C PRO A 183 -13.09 8.35 15.30
N PHE A 184 -13.78 9.43 14.92
CA PHE A 184 -14.44 10.36 15.86
C PHE A 184 -15.53 9.67 16.68
N ALA A 185 -16.31 8.76 16.07
CA ALA A 185 -17.36 8.02 16.77
C ALA A 185 -16.86 7.08 17.87
N SER A 186 -15.56 6.86 17.97
CA SER A 186 -14.91 6.09 19.05
C SER A 186 -14.14 6.96 20.05
N LEU A 187 -13.82 8.23 19.70
CA LEU A 187 -12.87 9.07 20.42
C LEU A 187 -13.50 10.34 21.04
N VAL A 188 -14.63 10.81 20.51
CA VAL A 188 -15.29 12.03 21.01
C VAL A 188 -16.80 11.86 21.14
N LYS A 189 -17.38 12.61 22.09
CA LYS A 189 -18.84 12.73 22.27
C LYS A 189 -19.29 14.09 21.81
N LEU A 190 -20.36 14.13 21.03
CA LEU A 190 -20.95 15.37 20.53
C LEU A 190 -22.22 15.70 21.31
N LYS A 191 -22.30 16.92 21.86
CA LYS A 191 -23.48 17.38 22.62
C LYS A 191 -24.75 17.33 21.77
N ASP A 192 -24.66 17.74 20.51
CA ASP A 192 -25.81 17.83 19.60
C ASP A 192 -26.13 16.49 18.92
N TYR A 193 -25.20 15.53 18.95
CA TYR A 193 -25.36 14.20 18.37
C TYR A 193 -24.92 13.11 19.35
N PRO A 194 -25.50 13.03 20.58
CA PRO A 194 -25.04 12.09 21.60
C PRO A 194 -25.20 10.62 21.19
N PHE A 195 -26.10 10.34 20.28
CA PHE A 195 -26.36 9.01 19.71
C PHE A 195 -25.34 8.60 18.63
N ALA A 196 -24.46 9.49 18.16
CA ALA A 196 -23.50 9.18 17.10
C ALA A 196 -22.30 8.35 17.57
N LEU A 197 -22.14 8.13 18.89
CA LEU A 197 -21.08 7.32 19.46
C LEU A 197 -21.29 5.83 19.05
N GLU A 198 -20.26 5.18 18.55
CA GLU A 198 -20.29 3.78 18.08
C GLU A 198 -19.75 2.77 19.08
N VAL A 199 -19.34 3.23 20.25
CA VAL A 199 -18.82 2.39 21.35
C VAL A 199 -19.63 2.64 22.62
N ASP A 200 -19.65 1.67 23.52
CA ASP A 200 -20.29 1.85 24.83
C ASP A 200 -19.47 2.78 25.73
N GLU A 201 -20.07 3.17 26.87
CA GLU A 201 -19.49 4.13 27.81
C GLU A 201 -18.17 3.64 28.42
N GLU A 202 -18.04 2.35 28.68
CA GLU A 202 -16.84 1.76 29.26
C GLU A 202 -15.70 1.77 28.23
N THR A 203 -15.97 1.34 27.02
CA THR A 203 -15.02 1.37 25.89
C THR A 203 -14.62 2.78 25.55
N PHE A 204 -15.57 3.73 25.55
CA PHE A 204 -15.26 5.14 25.32
C PHE A 204 -14.25 5.69 26.34
N LYS A 205 -14.40 5.40 27.64
CA LYS A 205 -13.44 5.80 28.67
C LYS A 205 -12.05 5.19 28.45
N LYS A 206 -11.99 3.92 28.06
CA LYS A 206 -10.72 3.27 27.71
C LYS A 206 -10.07 3.94 26.51
N ASN A 207 -10.87 4.33 25.51
CA ASN A 207 -10.38 5.04 24.33
C ASN A 207 -9.84 6.43 24.69
N GLU A 208 -10.54 7.18 25.53
CA GLU A 208 -10.06 8.47 26.06
C GLU A 208 -8.70 8.31 26.75
N GLU A 209 -8.60 7.34 27.65
CA GLU A 209 -7.38 7.10 28.43
C GLU A 209 -6.21 6.75 27.51
N ILE A 210 -6.38 5.78 26.61
CA ILE A 210 -5.27 5.32 25.77
C ILE A 210 -4.87 6.35 24.71
N PHE A 211 -5.83 7.04 24.10
CA PHE A 211 -5.53 8.03 23.08
C PHE A 211 -4.87 9.28 23.69
N SER A 212 -5.34 9.73 24.88
CA SER A 212 -4.68 10.80 25.63
C SER A 212 -3.26 10.40 26.04
N PHE A 213 -3.06 9.17 26.51
CA PHE A 213 -1.72 8.64 26.79
C PHE A 213 -0.83 8.67 25.54
N LEU A 214 -1.33 8.18 24.42
CA LEU A 214 -0.57 8.15 23.16
C LEU A 214 -0.14 9.55 22.71
N THR A 215 -1.08 10.51 22.67
CA THR A 215 -0.78 11.88 22.22
C THR A 215 0.21 12.58 23.15
N HIS A 216 0.11 12.35 24.47
CA HIS A 216 1.02 12.92 25.45
C HIS A 216 2.44 12.32 25.37
N GLU A 217 2.54 11.00 25.25
CA GLU A 217 3.84 10.33 25.10
C GLU A 217 4.50 10.64 23.74
N ALA A 218 3.70 10.86 22.69
CA ALA A 218 4.19 11.33 21.41
C ALA A 218 4.74 12.75 21.48
N ASP A 219 4.02 13.67 22.17
CA ASP A 219 4.47 15.06 22.34
C ASP A 219 5.80 15.15 23.08
N LYS A 220 5.97 14.40 24.16
CA LYS A 220 7.27 14.33 24.88
C LYS A 220 8.44 13.93 23.97
N ARG A 221 8.16 13.25 22.87
CA ARG A 221 9.15 12.75 21.89
C ARG A 221 9.25 13.61 20.65
N GLY A 222 8.48 14.71 20.57
CA GLY A 222 8.43 15.57 19.38
C GLY A 222 7.73 14.92 18.19
N ILE A 223 6.81 14.00 18.42
CA ILE A 223 6.09 13.24 17.39
C ILE A 223 4.64 13.72 17.30
N TRP A 224 4.19 14.15 16.13
CA TRP A 224 2.79 14.44 15.85
C TRP A 224 1.99 13.12 15.69
N VAL A 225 0.78 13.06 16.25
CA VAL A 225 -0.20 12.00 15.97
C VAL A 225 -1.16 12.51 14.90
N ILE A 226 -1.04 11.98 13.68
CA ILE A 226 -1.85 12.39 12.53
C ILE A 226 -2.98 11.39 12.33
N GLN A 227 -4.21 11.83 12.62
CA GLN A 227 -5.39 10.99 12.50
C GLN A 227 -6.01 11.14 11.11
N MET A 228 -6.11 10.03 10.38
CA MET A 228 -6.81 9.99 9.11
C MET A 228 -8.32 9.84 9.31
N PHE A 229 -9.10 10.41 8.39
CA PHE A 229 -10.53 10.15 8.25
C PHE A 229 -11.01 10.35 6.80
N TYR A 230 -12.12 9.67 6.46
CA TYR A 230 -12.84 9.85 5.20
C TYR A 230 -14.17 10.57 5.41
N ASN A 231 -14.42 11.57 4.61
CA ASN A 231 -15.64 12.39 4.71
C ASN A 231 -16.93 11.65 4.35
N ILE A 232 -16.81 10.61 3.52
CA ILE A 232 -17.96 9.78 3.11
C ILE A 232 -18.45 8.85 4.20
N ILE A 233 -17.63 8.62 5.22
CA ILE A 233 -17.96 7.68 6.29
C ILE A 233 -18.63 8.42 7.43
N LEU A 234 -19.77 7.92 7.84
CA LEU A 234 -20.55 8.36 9.00
C LEU A 234 -20.61 7.23 10.03
N SER A 235 -20.74 7.56 11.30
CA SER A 235 -21.00 6.54 12.30
C SER A 235 -22.31 5.80 11.97
N LYS A 236 -22.35 4.51 12.26
CA LYS A 236 -23.55 3.70 12.02
C LYS A 236 -24.78 4.24 12.76
N PRO A 237 -24.70 4.60 14.07
CA PRO A 237 -25.84 5.19 14.77
C PRO A 237 -26.31 6.52 14.19
N PHE A 238 -25.40 7.38 13.72
CA PHE A 238 -25.77 8.62 13.05
C PHE A 238 -26.47 8.35 11.72
N ALA A 239 -25.91 7.45 10.92
CA ALA A 239 -26.46 7.08 9.63
C ALA A 239 -27.87 6.48 9.79
N ASP A 240 -28.08 5.55 10.72
CA ASP A 240 -29.38 4.93 11.01
C ASP A 240 -30.40 5.97 11.47
N HIS A 241 -30.02 6.89 12.35
CA HIS A 241 -30.92 7.93 12.86
C HIS A 241 -31.49 8.82 11.76
N TYR A 242 -30.70 9.11 10.74
CA TYR A 242 -31.12 9.97 9.63
C TYR A 242 -31.47 9.21 8.33
N GLY A 243 -31.53 7.88 8.36
CA GLY A 243 -31.82 7.06 7.18
C GLY A 243 -30.77 7.17 6.08
N LEU A 244 -29.49 7.33 6.45
CA LEU A 244 -28.36 7.47 5.55
C LEU A 244 -27.56 6.16 5.48
N LYS A 245 -26.78 5.98 4.41
CA LYS A 245 -25.74 4.94 4.36
C LYS A 245 -24.52 5.37 5.18
N THR A 246 -23.80 4.43 5.75
CA THR A 246 -22.52 4.73 6.44
C THR A 246 -21.45 5.25 5.48
N GLN A 247 -21.45 4.76 4.24
CA GLN A 247 -20.58 5.24 3.17
C GLN A 247 -21.38 5.54 1.89
N ASP A 248 -21.17 6.71 1.30
CA ASP A 248 -21.75 7.09 0.00
C ASP A 248 -20.98 8.27 -0.59
N ARG A 249 -20.09 8.02 -1.56
CA ARG A 249 -19.32 9.09 -2.24
C ARG A 249 -20.16 10.01 -3.12
N HIS A 250 -21.37 9.59 -3.47
CA HIS A 250 -22.30 10.43 -4.25
C HIS A 250 -23.27 11.23 -3.36
N ARG A 251 -23.07 11.16 -2.06
CA ARG A 251 -23.85 11.94 -1.10
C ARG A 251 -23.56 13.42 -1.28
N PRO A 252 -24.61 14.26 -1.47
CA PRO A 252 -24.40 15.71 -1.53
C PRO A 252 -23.97 16.24 -0.17
N ILE A 253 -23.17 17.30 -0.17
CA ILE A 253 -22.89 18.07 1.02
C ILE A 253 -24.19 18.71 1.50
N THR A 254 -24.61 18.35 2.71
CA THR A 254 -25.79 18.94 3.36
C THR A 254 -25.37 19.67 4.62
N PRO A 255 -26.14 20.69 5.08
CA PRO A 255 -25.86 21.36 6.35
C PRO A 255 -25.73 20.39 7.52
N LEU A 256 -26.54 19.33 7.55
CA LEU A 256 -26.51 18.29 8.60
C LEU A 256 -25.16 17.57 8.64
N ILE A 257 -24.65 17.09 7.49
CA ILE A 257 -23.41 16.32 7.42
C ILE A 257 -22.20 17.22 7.67
N SER A 258 -22.25 18.47 7.14
CA SER A 258 -21.21 19.48 7.39
C SER A 258 -21.13 19.82 8.89
N ASP A 259 -22.26 20.08 9.54
CA ASP A 259 -22.31 20.36 10.98
C ASP A 259 -21.80 19.20 11.84
N TYR A 260 -22.23 17.97 11.53
CA TYR A 260 -21.76 16.76 12.21
C TYR A 260 -20.24 16.58 12.11
N THR A 261 -19.69 16.71 10.89
CA THR A 261 -18.24 16.53 10.69
C THR A 261 -17.44 17.67 11.30
N ARG A 262 -17.87 18.94 11.14
CA ARG A 262 -17.24 20.10 11.75
C ARG A 262 -17.17 19.96 13.26
N LYS A 263 -18.26 19.56 13.91
CA LYS A 263 -18.33 19.36 15.36
C LYS A 263 -17.47 18.15 15.81
N SER A 264 -17.41 17.09 15.00
CA SER A 264 -16.52 15.95 15.25
C SER A 264 -15.05 16.36 15.28
N ILE A 265 -14.61 17.13 14.28
CA ILE A 265 -13.26 17.67 14.19
C ILE A 265 -12.99 18.61 15.36
N ALA A 266 -13.92 19.54 15.66
CA ALA A 266 -13.76 20.51 16.74
C ALA A 266 -13.59 19.80 18.09
N ALA A 267 -14.45 18.83 18.41
CA ALA A 267 -14.37 18.06 19.65
C ALA A 267 -13.07 17.24 19.74
N PHE A 268 -12.57 16.72 18.62
CA PHE A 268 -11.32 15.98 18.57
C PHE A 268 -10.10 16.88 18.83
N ILE A 269 -10.03 18.02 18.16
CA ILE A 269 -8.95 19.01 18.33
C ILE A 269 -9.00 19.63 19.74
N GLU A 270 -10.18 19.95 20.25
CA GLU A 270 -10.35 20.47 21.62
C GLU A 270 -9.81 19.48 22.67
N LYS A 271 -10.14 18.21 22.52
CA LYS A 271 -9.89 17.18 23.52
C LYS A 271 -8.45 16.68 23.54
N TYR A 272 -7.85 16.49 22.37
CA TYR A 272 -6.53 15.85 22.25
C TYR A 272 -5.48 16.85 21.79
N PRO A 273 -4.46 17.15 22.62
CA PRO A 273 -3.32 17.94 22.18
C PRO A 273 -2.42 17.13 21.25
N ASN A 274 -1.54 17.83 20.52
CA ASN A 274 -0.49 17.22 19.68
C ASN A 274 -1.05 16.26 18.60
N VAL A 275 -2.22 16.59 18.06
CA VAL A 275 -2.84 15.85 16.96
C VAL A 275 -2.86 16.67 15.67
N GLY A 276 -2.74 16.01 14.53
CA GLY A 276 -2.99 16.55 13.20
C GLY A 276 -4.02 15.70 12.47
N LEU A 277 -4.35 16.10 11.25
CA LEU A 277 -5.34 15.40 10.41
C LEU A 277 -4.72 14.98 9.08
N LEU A 278 -5.08 13.77 8.64
CA LEU A 278 -4.89 13.34 7.26
C LEU A 278 -6.27 13.27 6.60
N VAL A 279 -6.48 14.09 5.56
CA VAL A 279 -7.76 14.29 4.91
C VAL A 279 -7.77 13.65 3.53
N CYS A 280 -8.78 12.83 3.26
CA CYS A 280 -9.00 12.19 1.96
C CYS A 280 -10.29 12.75 1.36
N LEU A 281 -10.19 13.65 0.38
CA LEU A 281 -11.33 14.30 -0.25
C LEU A 281 -11.86 13.54 -1.46
N GLY A 282 -11.06 13.34 -2.50
CA GLY A 282 -11.50 12.84 -3.80
C GLY A 282 -12.10 11.45 -3.79
N GLU A 283 -11.60 10.52 -2.97
CA GLU A 283 -12.28 9.23 -2.76
C GLU A 283 -13.60 9.38 -2.00
N ALA A 284 -13.83 10.55 -1.40
CA ALA A 284 -14.94 10.83 -0.51
C ALA A 284 -15.99 11.74 -1.12
N MET A 285 -15.68 12.43 -2.21
CA MET A 285 -16.53 13.42 -2.83
C MET A 285 -16.70 13.14 -4.32
N ALA A 286 -17.82 13.57 -4.90
CA ALA A 286 -18.13 13.31 -6.30
C ALA A 286 -17.59 14.37 -7.26
N THR A 287 -17.33 15.60 -6.77
CA THR A 287 -16.88 16.74 -7.59
C THR A 287 -15.72 17.49 -6.94
N ILE A 288 -14.94 18.17 -7.77
CA ILE A 288 -13.82 19.00 -7.31
C ILE A 288 -14.35 20.22 -6.52
N GLU A 289 -15.49 20.75 -6.90
CA GLU A 289 -16.15 21.85 -6.17
C GLU A 289 -16.54 21.42 -4.76
N ASP A 290 -17.01 20.19 -4.59
CA ASP A 290 -17.29 19.62 -3.27
C ASP A 290 -16.03 19.49 -2.44
N ASP A 291 -14.90 19.05 -3.01
CA ASP A 291 -13.61 18.97 -2.32
C ASP A 291 -13.20 20.34 -1.74
N VAL A 292 -13.27 21.40 -2.54
CA VAL A 292 -12.93 22.77 -2.12
C VAL A 292 -13.90 23.28 -1.05
N THR A 293 -15.19 23.12 -1.26
CA THR A 293 -16.25 23.58 -0.33
C THR A 293 -16.11 22.89 1.02
N TRP A 294 -15.90 21.57 1.00
CA TRP A 294 -15.77 20.79 2.23
C TRP A 294 -14.54 21.18 3.05
N MET A 295 -13.42 21.43 2.39
CA MET A 295 -12.21 21.89 3.06
C MET A 295 -12.40 23.26 3.70
N LYS A 296 -13.01 24.19 2.96
CA LYS A 296 -13.19 25.59 3.41
C LYS A 296 -14.29 25.76 4.46
N GLU A 297 -15.40 25.06 4.33
CA GLU A 297 -16.62 25.30 5.12
C GLU A 297 -16.81 24.29 6.25
N THR A 298 -16.13 23.13 6.19
CA THR A 298 -16.30 22.09 7.19
C THR A 298 -15.00 21.80 7.95
N ILE A 299 -13.93 21.40 7.25
CA ILE A 299 -12.70 20.92 7.89
C ILE A 299 -11.95 22.05 8.59
N ILE A 300 -11.57 23.10 7.86
CA ILE A 300 -10.82 24.23 8.44
C ILE A 300 -11.60 24.92 9.56
N PRO A 301 -12.90 25.21 9.40
CA PRO A 301 -13.69 25.74 10.51
C PRO A 301 -13.74 24.82 11.74
N GLY A 302 -13.87 23.51 11.53
CA GLY A 302 -13.85 22.53 12.64
C GLY A 302 -12.53 22.57 13.44
N ILE A 303 -11.39 22.67 12.74
CA ILE A 303 -10.09 22.82 13.41
C ILE A 303 -10.03 24.10 14.22
N LYS A 304 -10.43 25.23 13.63
CA LYS A 304 -10.43 26.54 14.29
C LYS A 304 -11.35 26.58 15.50
N ASP A 305 -12.53 25.98 15.41
CA ASP A 305 -13.49 25.90 16.51
C ASP A 305 -12.86 25.11 17.69
N GLY A 306 -12.22 23.96 17.43
CA GLY A 306 -11.55 23.16 18.45
C GLY A 306 -10.37 23.87 19.11
N LEU A 307 -9.53 24.58 18.33
CA LEU A 307 -8.45 25.40 18.86
C LEU A 307 -8.96 26.55 19.73
N THR A 308 -10.03 27.20 19.29
CA THR A 308 -10.68 28.29 20.07
C THR A 308 -11.24 27.75 21.37
N ALA A 309 -11.94 26.62 21.34
CA ALA A 309 -12.53 26.00 22.53
C ALA A 309 -11.48 25.56 23.55
N SER A 310 -10.34 25.06 23.10
CA SER A 310 -9.22 24.63 23.96
C SER A 310 -8.30 25.80 24.39
N GLY A 311 -8.43 26.99 23.82
CA GLY A 311 -7.52 28.13 24.06
C GLY A 311 -6.10 27.89 23.52
N ARG A 312 -5.90 26.93 22.59
CA ARG A 312 -4.59 26.60 22.01
C ARG A 312 -4.23 27.56 20.88
N THR A 313 -2.92 27.80 20.74
CA THR A 313 -2.32 28.70 19.73
C THR A 313 -1.43 27.96 18.74
N ASP A 314 -1.18 26.65 18.95
CA ASP A 314 -0.49 25.81 17.99
C ASP A 314 -1.32 25.64 16.70
N ILE A 315 -0.64 25.31 15.63
CA ILE A 315 -1.26 25.11 14.31
C ILE A 315 -1.05 23.64 13.91
N PRO A 316 -1.99 22.74 14.25
CA PRO A 316 -1.92 21.33 13.89
C PRO A 316 -1.66 21.11 12.40
N PRO A 317 -0.80 20.17 12.00
CA PRO A 317 -0.58 19.85 10.61
C PRO A 317 -1.83 19.20 10.00
N VAL A 318 -2.19 19.63 8.80
CA VAL A 318 -3.22 18.99 7.96
C VAL A 318 -2.55 18.44 6.72
N VAL A 319 -2.65 17.14 6.51
CA VAL A 319 -2.10 16.48 5.33
C VAL A 319 -3.25 16.19 4.36
N LEU A 320 -3.25 16.86 3.22
CA LEU A 320 -4.19 16.62 2.13
C LEU A 320 -3.66 15.47 1.26
N ARG A 321 -4.34 14.33 1.30
CA ARG A 321 -4.05 13.21 0.41
C ARG A 321 -4.61 13.53 -0.98
N ALA A 322 -3.71 13.71 -1.94
CA ALA A 322 -4.06 14.11 -3.31
C ALA A 322 -4.42 12.90 -4.20
N HIS A 323 -5.20 11.97 -3.67
CA HIS A 323 -5.74 10.85 -4.44
C HIS A 323 -7.14 11.20 -4.92
N ASP A 324 -7.37 11.14 -6.24
CA ASP A 324 -8.63 11.55 -6.88
C ASP A 324 -9.05 13.03 -6.57
N THR A 325 -8.08 13.88 -6.19
CA THR A 325 -8.30 15.25 -5.73
C THR A 325 -7.47 16.21 -6.58
N ASP A 326 -8.04 17.33 -7.01
CA ASP A 326 -7.27 18.45 -7.55
C ASP A 326 -6.55 19.18 -6.39
N GLY A 327 -5.45 18.61 -5.94
CA GLY A 327 -4.68 19.13 -4.81
C GLY A 327 -4.24 20.58 -4.98
N PRO A 328 -3.68 21.00 -6.11
CA PRO A 328 -3.31 22.39 -6.36
C PRO A 328 -4.48 23.39 -6.20
N LEU A 329 -5.67 23.06 -6.70
CA LEU A 329 -6.85 23.92 -6.56
C LEU A 329 -7.33 23.99 -5.10
N VAL A 330 -7.44 22.84 -4.42
CA VAL A 330 -7.84 22.80 -3.00
C VAL A 330 -6.89 23.64 -2.15
N LEU A 331 -5.57 23.52 -2.37
CA LEU A 331 -4.55 24.28 -1.64
C LEU A 331 -4.63 25.78 -1.92
N LYS A 332 -4.78 26.18 -3.18
CA LYS A 332 -4.95 27.60 -3.56
C LYS A 332 -6.06 28.28 -2.76
N GLU A 333 -7.17 27.57 -2.59
CA GLU A 333 -8.36 28.07 -1.88
C GLU A 333 -8.27 27.94 -0.35
N SER A 334 -7.46 27.03 0.16
CA SER A 334 -7.41 26.65 1.59
C SER A 334 -6.23 27.26 2.35
N LEU A 335 -5.04 27.39 1.75
CA LEU A 335 -3.85 27.93 2.40
C LEU A 335 -4.04 29.36 2.95
N PRO A 336 -4.77 30.27 2.30
CA PRO A 336 -5.06 31.59 2.87
C PRO A 336 -5.89 31.53 4.17
N LEU A 337 -6.65 30.44 4.38
CA LEU A 337 -7.48 30.23 5.55
C LEU A 337 -6.75 29.48 6.66
N TYR A 338 -5.84 28.58 6.28
CA TYR A 338 -5.07 27.76 7.21
C TYR A 338 -3.70 27.40 6.62
N PRO A 339 -2.59 27.96 7.13
CA PRO A 339 -1.30 27.90 6.44
C PRO A 339 -0.57 26.55 6.58
N ASN A 340 -0.92 25.72 7.56
CA ASN A 340 -0.22 24.47 7.85
C ASN A 340 -0.88 23.27 7.16
N ILE A 341 -1.06 23.36 5.84
CA ILE A 341 -1.59 22.29 4.99
C ILE A 341 -0.46 21.77 4.10
N TYR A 342 -0.23 20.47 4.14
CA TYR A 342 0.73 19.73 3.33
C TYR A 342 0.01 18.87 2.30
N THR A 343 0.68 18.51 1.22
CA THR A 343 0.17 17.49 0.29
C THR A 343 0.83 16.14 0.50
N MET A 344 0.11 15.08 0.15
CA MET A 344 0.65 13.73 0.13
C MET A 344 0.15 12.96 -1.09
N SER A 345 1.04 12.26 -1.78
CA SER A 345 0.68 11.34 -2.86
C SER A 345 1.49 10.04 -2.76
N LYS A 346 0.93 8.95 -3.30
CA LYS A 346 1.60 7.65 -3.35
C LYS A 346 2.85 7.73 -4.22
N TYR A 347 4.00 7.27 -3.74
CA TYR A 347 5.30 7.35 -4.44
C TYR A 347 5.26 6.75 -5.84
N THR A 348 4.88 5.48 -5.97
CA THR A 348 4.68 4.77 -7.24
C THR A 348 3.38 3.94 -7.19
N GLY A 349 2.28 4.56 -6.75
CA GLY A 349 1.01 3.91 -6.53
C GLY A 349 0.93 3.13 -5.22
N GLU A 350 0.15 2.07 -5.19
CA GLU A 350 0.02 1.21 -4.01
C GLU A 350 1.16 0.19 -3.88
N SER A 351 2.26 0.41 -4.59
CA SER A 351 3.40 -0.50 -4.66
C SER A 351 4.71 0.28 -4.66
N LEU A 352 5.80 -0.36 -4.24
CA LEU A 352 7.15 0.16 -4.43
C LEU A 352 7.74 -0.51 -5.67
N THR A 353 7.77 0.19 -6.80
CA THR A 353 8.11 -0.39 -8.10
C THR A 353 9.46 0.03 -8.65
N THR A 354 9.99 1.18 -8.22
CA THR A 354 11.26 1.71 -8.73
C THR A 354 11.86 2.74 -7.79
N TYR A 355 13.17 2.89 -7.83
CA TYR A 355 13.90 4.06 -7.31
C TYR A 355 14.23 5.08 -8.42
N GLU A 356 13.76 4.86 -9.63
CA GLU A 356 13.90 5.77 -10.78
C GLU A 356 12.51 6.26 -11.24
N PRO A 357 11.79 7.03 -10.39
CA PRO A 357 10.45 7.51 -10.74
C PRO A 357 10.53 8.50 -11.90
N GLY A 358 9.49 8.53 -12.70
CA GLY A 358 9.44 9.41 -13.86
C GLY A 358 8.03 9.47 -14.44
N GLY A 359 7.96 9.83 -15.74
CA GLY A 359 6.70 9.85 -16.46
C GLY A 359 5.67 10.87 -15.95
N PRO A 360 4.40 10.75 -16.38
CA PRO A 360 3.32 11.65 -15.96
C PRO A 360 3.07 11.66 -14.45
N TRP A 361 3.32 10.54 -13.76
CA TRP A 361 3.15 10.43 -12.32
C TRP A 361 4.14 11.33 -11.56
N GLY A 362 5.40 11.37 -11.97
CA GLY A 362 6.39 12.28 -11.41
C GLY A 362 6.04 13.76 -11.63
N GLU A 363 5.38 14.11 -12.75
CA GLU A 363 4.87 15.47 -12.96
C GLU A 363 3.77 15.84 -11.96
N THR A 364 2.85 14.93 -11.66
CA THR A 364 1.84 15.15 -10.63
C THR A 364 2.47 15.47 -9.26
N HIS A 365 3.51 14.75 -8.87
CA HIS A 365 4.25 15.04 -7.64
C HIS A 365 4.87 16.43 -7.64
N ARG A 366 5.52 16.85 -8.75
CA ARG A 366 6.11 18.19 -8.84
C ARG A 366 5.06 19.32 -8.76
N GLN A 367 3.89 19.13 -9.35
CA GLN A 367 2.79 20.08 -9.25
C GLN A 367 2.28 20.20 -7.80
N LEU A 368 2.14 19.11 -7.09
CA LEU A 368 1.76 19.09 -5.67
C LEU A 368 2.84 19.75 -4.79
N ALA A 369 4.11 19.45 -5.05
CA ALA A 369 5.23 20.07 -4.34
C ALA A 369 5.34 21.57 -4.58
N ALA A 370 4.99 22.04 -5.79
CA ALA A 370 4.96 23.48 -6.09
C ALA A 370 3.78 24.22 -5.44
N ALA A 371 2.69 23.51 -5.14
CA ALA A 371 1.47 24.10 -4.57
C ALA A 371 1.48 24.15 -3.03
N ALA A 372 2.22 23.26 -2.37
CA ALA A 372 2.22 23.09 -0.92
C ALA A 372 3.51 23.59 -0.26
N PRO A 373 3.49 24.00 1.02
CA PRO A 373 4.71 24.25 1.79
C PRO A 373 5.59 23.01 1.92
N VAL A 374 4.97 21.83 2.02
CA VAL A 374 5.63 20.52 2.07
C VAL A 374 4.80 19.54 1.25
N HIS A 375 5.47 18.79 0.38
CA HIS A 375 4.92 17.62 -0.29
C HIS A 375 5.50 16.35 0.35
N ILE A 376 4.66 15.36 0.58
CA ILE A 376 4.99 14.11 1.26
C ILE A 376 4.83 12.95 0.27
N ASP A 377 5.91 12.20 0.06
CA ASP A 377 5.83 10.92 -0.65
C ASP A 377 5.33 9.82 0.30
N ASN A 378 4.26 9.14 -0.13
CA ASN A 378 3.72 8.00 0.58
C ASN A 378 4.26 6.70 -0.02
N VAL A 379 5.09 6.00 0.73
CA VAL A 379 5.51 4.64 0.40
C VAL A 379 4.38 3.68 0.76
N HIS A 380 3.41 3.56 -0.13
CA HIS A 380 2.15 2.86 0.05
C HIS A 380 2.27 1.43 -0.47
N ILE A 381 2.84 0.54 0.34
CA ILE A 381 3.11 -0.84 -0.02
C ILE A 381 2.02 -1.79 0.51
N LEU A 382 0.87 -1.79 -0.09
CA LEU A 382 -0.22 -2.67 0.35
C LEU A 382 0.08 -4.13 -0.01
N ALA A 383 0.90 -4.78 0.82
CA ALA A 383 1.21 -6.21 0.76
C ALA A 383 1.98 -6.69 -0.49
N ASN A 384 2.58 -5.80 -1.26
CA ASN A 384 3.35 -6.21 -2.43
C ASN A 384 4.79 -6.67 -2.13
N LEU A 385 5.28 -6.39 -0.93
CA LEU A 385 6.59 -6.86 -0.45
C LEU A 385 6.48 -7.94 0.64
N GLU A 386 5.29 -8.14 1.23
CA GLU A 386 5.12 -9.20 2.23
C GLU A 386 5.01 -10.59 1.57
N PRO A 387 5.27 -11.66 2.33
CA PRO A 387 5.67 -11.66 3.74
C PRO A 387 7.18 -11.72 3.92
N TRP A 388 7.94 -11.89 2.82
CA TRP A 388 9.38 -12.09 2.89
C TRP A 388 10.08 -10.80 3.29
N ARG A 389 11.19 -10.92 4.02
CA ARG A 389 11.97 -9.76 4.43
C ARG A 389 12.55 -9.06 3.21
N TRP A 390 12.35 -7.76 3.21
CA TRP A 390 12.87 -6.87 2.15
C TRP A 390 13.72 -5.78 2.77
N SER A 391 13.92 -4.72 2.69
CA SER A 391 14.71 -3.69 3.41
C SER A 391 16.09 -3.46 2.80
N SER A 392 16.19 -3.50 1.44
CA SER A 392 17.42 -3.14 0.76
C SER A 392 17.81 -1.68 1.05
N PRO A 393 18.88 -1.39 1.80
CA PRO A 393 19.28 -0.03 2.11
C PRO A 393 19.68 0.76 0.87
N THR A 394 20.32 0.11 -0.10
CA THR A 394 20.71 0.74 -1.38
C THR A 394 19.49 1.20 -2.17
N PHE A 395 18.47 0.37 -2.29
CA PHE A 395 17.22 0.71 -2.96
C PHE A 395 16.52 1.88 -2.24
N ILE A 396 16.42 1.81 -0.90
CA ILE A 396 15.77 2.84 -0.08
C ILE A 396 16.50 4.17 -0.21
N GLN A 397 17.84 4.18 -0.14
CA GLN A 397 18.65 5.41 -0.31
C GLN A 397 18.37 6.07 -1.66
N LYS A 398 18.44 5.30 -2.74
CA LYS A 398 18.16 5.80 -4.10
C LYS A 398 16.71 6.31 -4.21
N THR A 399 15.75 5.64 -3.57
CA THR A 399 14.35 6.06 -3.56
C THR A 399 14.20 7.43 -2.89
N VAL A 400 14.79 7.64 -1.70
CA VAL A 400 14.70 8.93 -1.01
C VAL A 400 15.43 10.05 -1.77
N GLN A 401 16.57 9.75 -2.38
CA GLN A 401 17.25 10.70 -3.28
C GLN A 401 16.35 11.09 -4.47
N ALA A 402 15.60 10.13 -5.02
CA ALA A 402 14.65 10.40 -6.10
C ALA A 402 13.43 11.20 -5.63
N MET A 403 12.93 10.97 -4.42
CA MET A 403 11.88 11.80 -3.82
C MET A 403 12.28 13.28 -3.81
N HIS A 404 13.50 13.60 -3.38
CA HIS A 404 13.99 14.98 -3.40
C HIS A 404 14.21 15.52 -4.82
N ARG A 405 14.92 14.75 -5.65
CA ARG A 405 15.39 15.23 -6.96
C ARG A 405 14.31 15.26 -8.03
N VAL A 406 13.41 14.26 -8.04
CA VAL A 406 12.39 14.07 -9.07
C VAL A 406 11.03 14.57 -8.65
N HIS A 407 10.61 14.28 -7.43
CA HIS A 407 9.28 14.67 -6.92
C HIS A 407 9.30 16.02 -6.21
N HIS A 408 10.48 16.54 -5.84
CA HIS A 408 10.66 17.72 -4.99
C HIS A 408 9.99 17.57 -3.62
N SER A 409 9.94 16.35 -3.12
CA SER A 409 9.31 16.01 -1.86
C SER A 409 10.21 16.35 -0.68
N MET A 410 9.57 16.84 0.39
CA MET A 410 10.21 17.18 1.66
C MET A 410 9.58 16.41 2.83
N GLY A 411 8.89 15.31 2.53
CA GLY A 411 8.29 14.47 3.54
C GLY A 411 8.15 13.01 3.13
N LEU A 412 8.12 12.14 4.12
CA LEU A 412 7.97 10.70 4.00
C LEU A 412 6.80 10.23 4.86
N HIS A 413 5.91 9.47 4.26
CA HIS A 413 4.90 8.67 4.96
C HIS A 413 5.12 7.20 4.63
N LEU A 414 5.46 6.39 5.62
CA LEU A 414 5.90 5.02 5.45
C LEU A 414 4.86 4.03 5.98
N TYR A 415 4.41 3.10 5.13
CA TYR A 415 3.70 1.91 5.58
C TYR A 415 4.66 0.89 6.21
N PRO A 416 4.20 0.02 7.12
CA PRO A 416 5.02 -1.09 7.60
C PRO A 416 5.38 -2.04 6.44
N GLN A 417 6.52 -2.72 6.53
CA GLN A 417 7.01 -3.64 5.48
C GLN A 417 6.10 -4.87 5.34
N ALA A 418 5.65 -5.42 6.45
CA ALA A 418 4.52 -6.32 6.46
C ALA A 418 3.21 -5.52 6.42
N SER A 419 2.06 -6.17 6.29
CA SER A 419 0.80 -5.47 6.14
C SER A 419 0.39 -4.66 7.36
N TYR A 420 -0.19 -3.48 7.17
CA TYR A 420 -0.84 -2.75 8.23
C TYR A 420 -2.24 -3.29 8.60
N TRP A 421 -2.81 -4.19 7.80
CA TRP A 421 -4.11 -4.84 8.08
C TRP A 421 -4.05 -5.87 9.21
N ASP A 422 -2.92 -6.55 9.36
CA ASP A 422 -2.69 -7.53 10.43
C ASP A 422 -1.79 -6.97 11.56
N TRP A 423 -1.60 -5.66 11.56
CA TRP A 423 -0.82 -4.99 12.60
C TRP A 423 -1.27 -5.41 14.02
N PRO A 424 -0.36 -5.70 14.97
CA PRO A 424 1.10 -5.52 14.91
C PRO A 424 1.87 -6.79 14.45
N TYR A 425 1.20 -7.77 13.88
CA TYR A 425 1.77 -9.08 13.58
C TYR A 425 2.30 -9.19 12.15
N THR A 426 3.22 -10.14 11.97
CA THR A 426 3.71 -10.59 10.66
C THR A 426 3.05 -11.93 10.28
N ALA A 427 3.25 -12.37 9.04
CA ALA A 427 2.80 -13.69 8.58
C ALA A 427 3.70 -14.84 9.07
N ASP A 428 4.78 -14.57 9.80
CA ASP A 428 5.73 -15.59 10.26
C ASP A 428 5.05 -16.66 11.14
N LYS A 429 5.31 -17.93 10.83
CA LYS A 429 4.85 -19.08 11.58
C LYS A 429 5.93 -19.49 12.56
N LEU A 430 5.71 -19.26 13.84
CA LEU A 430 6.65 -19.65 14.89
C LEU A 430 6.34 -21.07 15.42
N PRO A 431 7.37 -21.86 15.79
CA PRO A 431 7.18 -23.24 16.28
C PRO A 431 6.34 -23.35 17.55
N ASN A 432 6.34 -22.31 18.38
CA ASN A 432 5.57 -22.25 19.62
C ASN A 432 4.12 -21.77 19.44
N GLY A 433 3.72 -21.46 18.19
CA GLY A 433 2.37 -20.93 17.87
C GLY A 433 2.16 -19.45 18.21
N GLU A 434 3.17 -18.76 18.72
CA GLU A 434 3.11 -17.30 18.95
C GLU A 434 3.17 -16.53 17.62
N ARG A 435 2.75 -15.27 17.66
CA ARG A 435 2.79 -14.35 16.53
C ARG A 435 3.99 -13.41 16.66
N LEU A 436 4.85 -13.38 15.64
CA LEU A 436 5.96 -12.44 15.58
C LEU A 436 5.43 -11.03 15.29
N LYS A 437 5.88 -10.04 16.07
CA LYS A 437 5.51 -8.64 15.87
C LYS A 437 6.42 -7.97 14.84
N GLN A 438 5.86 -7.04 14.08
CA GLN A 438 6.58 -6.30 13.04
C GLN A 438 7.76 -5.50 13.60
N LEU A 439 7.59 -4.87 14.76
CA LEU A 439 8.68 -4.12 15.40
C LEU A 439 9.90 -4.98 15.77
N ASP A 440 9.70 -6.27 16.04
CA ASP A 440 10.80 -7.18 16.37
C ASP A 440 11.49 -7.72 15.11
N ARG A 441 10.78 -7.78 13.99
CA ARG A 441 11.27 -8.30 12.73
C ARG A 441 11.85 -7.23 11.81
N ASP A 442 11.13 -6.12 11.62
CA ASP A 442 11.35 -5.18 10.53
C ASP A 442 12.19 -3.96 10.95
N TRP A 443 13.10 -4.14 11.94
CA TRP A 443 13.94 -3.07 12.45
C TRP A 443 14.71 -2.33 11.34
N MET A 444 15.28 -3.08 10.39
CA MET A 444 16.08 -2.55 9.28
C MET A 444 15.23 -1.69 8.32
N TRP A 445 13.96 -2.04 8.12
CA TRP A 445 13.00 -1.25 7.36
C TRP A 445 12.83 0.16 7.93
N TYR A 446 12.52 0.26 9.22
CA TYR A 446 12.35 1.55 9.88
C TYR A 446 13.66 2.34 9.93
N GLN A 447 14.77 1.68 10.22
CA GLN A 447 16.09 2.31 10.33
C GLN A 447 16.55 2.88 8.98
N ALA A 448 16.39 2.14 7.88
CA ALA A 448 16.83 2.60 6.57
C ALA A 448 16.01 3.82 6.10
N TRP A 449 14.69 3.74 6.17
CA TRP A 449 13.85 4.87 5.78
C TRP A 449 14.06 6.11 6.66
N GLY A 450 14.13 5.95 7.97
CA GLY A 450 14.39 7.06 8.90
C GLY A 450 15.76 7.71 8.67
N ARG A 451 16.79 6.87 8.47
CA ARG A 451 18.18 7.30 8.21
C ARG A 451 18.26 8.14 6.93
N TYR A 452 17.66 7.68 5.84
CA TYR A 452 17.73 8.40 4.57
C TYR A 452 16.73 9.55 4.47
N ALA A 453 15.58 9.51 5.15
CA ALA A 453 14.71 10.66 5.29
C ALA A 453 15.39 11.81 6.09
N TRP A 454 16.28 11.47 7.03
CA TRP A 454 17.10 12.46 7.70
C TRP A 454 18.17 13.05 6.77
N ASN A 455 18.92 12.20 6.06
CA ASN A 455 19.93 12.62 5.08
C ASN A 455 20.14 11.54 4.02
N ALA A 456 19.61 11.76 2.83
CA ALA A 456 19.75 10.86 1.69
C ALA A 456 21.11 10.96 0.98
N ASP A 457 21.86 12.07 1.18
CA ASP A 457 23.12 12.35 0.50
C ASP A 457 24.35 11.74 1.22
N ARG A 458 24.11 10.72 2.04
CA ARG A 458 25.17 9.90 2.59
C ARG A 458 25.90 9.14 1.50
N SER A 459 27.15 8.74 1.75
CA SER A 459 27.94 8.01 0.74
C SER A 459 27.21 6.77 0.24
N PRO A 460 27.26 6.45 -1.09
CA PRO A 460 26.57 5.29 -1.62
C PRO A 460 27.06 3.97 -1.00
N ILE A 461 26.14 3.05 -0.73
CA ILE A 461 26.44 1.72 -0.19
C ILE A 461 27.27 0.88 -1.17
N THR A 462 27.04 1.07 -2.48
CA THR A 462 27.70 0.31 -3.55
C THR A 462 29.13 0.72 -3.85
N VAL A 463 29.62 1.85 -3.28
CA VAL A 463 31.00 2.27 -3.48
C VAL A 463 31.92 1.42 -2.59
N PRO A 464 32.96 0.76 -3.15
CA PRO A 464 33.94 0.06 -2.35
C PRO A 464 34.52 0.98 -1.28
N ASP A 465 34.68 0.46 -0.06
CA ASP A 465 35.28 1.19 1.05
C ASP A 465 36.70 1.63 0.69
N GLY A 466 36.90 2.86 0.46
CA GLY A 466 38.17 3.51 0.04
C GLY A 466 38.07 5.01 0.19
N SER A 467 36.97 5.53 0.78
CA SER A 467 36.91 6.95 1.12
C SER A 467 37.91 7.27 2.24
N PRO A 468 38.58 8.41 2.20
CA PRO A 468 39.62 8.79 3.16
C PRO A 468 39.15 8.87 4.63
N SER A 469 37.83 8.77 4.88
CA SER A 469 37.22 8.88 6.22
C SER A 469 36.85 7.57 6.89
N GLY A 470 36.94 6.42 6.21
CA GLY A 470 36.58 5.09 6.78
C GLY A 470 35.11 4.91 7.15
N PHE A 471 34.26 5.88 6.82
CA PHE A 471 32.82 5.90 7.17
C PHE A 471 31.97 5.91 5.91
N SER A 472 31.81 4.74 5.28
CA SER A 472 30.87 4.56 4.18
C SER A 472 29.52 4.04 4.71
N GLU A 473 28.44 4.28 3.97
CA GLU A 473 27.13 3.68 4.30
C GLU A 473 27.20 2.14 4.27
N ARG A 474 28.07 1.58 3.42
CA ARG A 474 28.34 0.14 3.42
C ARG A 474 28.90 -0.33 4.76
N SER A 475 29.94 0.36 5.28
CA SER A 475 30.55 0.02 6.58
C SER A 475 29.55 0.16 7.72
N TYR A 476 28.69 1.19 7.67
CA TYR A 476 27.62 1.38 8.65
C TYR A 476 26.68 0.16 8.68
N TRP A 477 26.09 -0.22 7.55
CA TRP A 477 25.18 -1.35 7.49
C TRP A 477 25.83 -2.70 7.78
N GLN A 478 27.11 -2.88 7.39
CA GLN A 478 27.89 -4.06 7.79
C GLN A 478 28.03 -4.14 9.30
N HIS A 479 28.29 -3.00 9.97
CA HIS A 479 28.38 -2.97 11.42
C HIS A 479 27.05 -3.28 12.09
N GLU A 480 25.96 -2.67 11.66
CA GLU A 480 24.62 -2.91 12.20
C GLU A 480 24.21 -4.39 12.05
N LEU A 481 24.40 -4.98 10.88
CA LEU A 481 24.11 -6.39 10.64
C LEU A 481 25.03 -7.33 11.43
N ALA A 482 26.33 -7.00 11.53
CA ALA A 482 27.28 -7.78 12.32
C ALA A 482 26.91 -7.79 13.80
N GLU A 483 26.54 -6.63 14.35
CA GLU A 483 26.11 -6.52 15.74
C GLU A 483 24.77 -7.23 15.99
N TYR A 484 23.78 -7.02 15.11
CA TYR A 484 22.45 -7.61 15.27
C TYR A 484 22.52 -9.14 15.29
N TYR A 485 23.22 -9.74 14.33
CA TYR A 485 23.31 -11.20 14.23
C TYR A 485 24.49 -11.84 15.00
N GLY A 486 25.42 -11.03 15.50
CA GLY A 486 26.66 -11.52 16.12
C GLY A 486 27.53 -12.32 15.15
N ILE A 487 27.70 -11.79 13.93
CA ILE A 487 28.53 -12.33 12.84
C ILE A 487 29.70 -11.38 12.55
N ASP A 488 30.71 -11.86 11.83
CA ASP A 488 31.80 -10.98 11.40
C ASP A 488 31.39 -10.01 10.29
N THR A 489 32.19 -8.97 10.09
CA THR A 489 31.90 -7.92 9.10
C THR A 489 31.90 -8.41 7.65
N LEU A 490 32.68 -9.45 7.33
CA LEU A 490 32.68 -10.04 5.99
C LEU A 490 31.36 -10.78 5.72
N ALA A 491 30.89 -11.56 6.67
CA ALA A 491 29.58 -12.22 6.63
C ALA A 491 28.44 -11.19 6.57
N ALA A 492 28.52 -10.11 7.36
CA ALA A 492 27.57 -8.99 7.32
C ALA A 492 27.55 -8.30 5.95
N GLY A 493 28.72 -8.13 5.32
CA GLY A 493 28.83 -7.57 3.98
C GLY A 493 28.18 -8.46 2.89
N ARG A 494 28.27 -9.80 3.05
CA ARG A 494 27.57 -10.76 2.19
C ARG A 494 26.05 -10.68 2.39
N LEU A 495 25.62 -10.61 3.64
CA LEU A 495 24.20 -10.46 3.97
C LEU A 495 23.62 -9.16 3.42
N LEU A 496 24.35 -8.03 3.56
CA LEU A 496 23.95 -6.75 2.98
C LEU A 496 23.80 -6.85 1.45
N THR A 497 24.75 -7.48 0.77
CA THR A 497 24.67 -7.70 -0.67
C THR A 497 23.47 -8.58 -1.02
N ALA A 498 23.16 -9.60 -0.23
CA ALA A 498 21.99 -10.44 -0.46
C ALA A 498 20.66 -9.66 -0.31
N TYR A 499 20.55 -8.75 0.65
CA TYR A 499 19.42 -7.83 0.77
C TYR A 499 19.25 -6.94 -0.46
N ASP A 500 20.36 -6.36 -0.94
CA ASP A 500 20.34 -5.49 -2.12
C ASP A 500 19.93 -6.24 -3.39
N GLU A 501 20.47 -7.44 -3.59
CA GLU A 501 20.15 -8.28 -4.74
C GLU A 501 18.68 -8.77 -4.69
N ALA A 502 18.24 -9.34 -3.59
CA ALA A 502 16.86 -9.81 -3.44
C ALA A 502 15.85 -8.64 -3.51
N GLY A 503 16.25 -7.46 -3.04
CA GLY A 503 15.44 -6.24 -3.05
C GLY A 503 15.07 -5.72 -4.44
N GLU A 504 15.78 -6.12 -5.49
CA GLU A 504 15.50 -5.73 -6.88
C GLU A 504 14.34 -6.56 -7.50
N ILE A 505 14.07 -7.78 -7.00
CA ILE A 505 13.19 -8.75 -7.68
C ILE A 505 11.73 -8.27 -7.71
N ALA A 506 11.10 -8.08 -6.57
CA ALA A 506 9.68 -7.73 -6.52
C ALA A 506 9.37 -6.38 -7.20
N PRO A 507 10.13 -5.29 -6.98
CA PRO A 507 9.92 -4.03 -7.68
C PRO A 507 10.02 -4.13 -9.21
N LYS A 508 11.02 -4.84 -9.73
CA LYS A 508 11.22 -5.02 -11.17
C LYS A 508 10.06 -5.80 -11.81
N LEU A 509 9.68 -6.91 -11.21
CA LEU A 509 8.58 -7.73 -11.72
C LEU A 509 7.24 -6.98 -11.65
N LEU A 510 6.98 -6.24 -10.56
CA LEU A 510 5.75 -5.45 -10.44
C LEU A 510 5.60 -4.42 -11.55
N ARG A 511 6.64 -3.64 -11.84
CA ARG A 511 6.52 -2.59 -12.86
C ARG A 511 6.38 -3.12 -14.27
N ARG A 512 6.88 -4.34 -14.56
CA ARG A 512 6.79 -4.94 -15.92
C ARG A 512 5.59 -5.86 -16.13
N PHE A 513 5.15 -6.56 -15.09
CA PHE A 513 4.09 -7.56 -15.20
C PHE A 513 2.86 -7.23 -14.36
N GLY A 514 2.95 -6.30 -13.40
CA GLY A 514 1.80 -5.92 -12.60
C GLY A 514 0.64 -5.40 -13.45
N ILE A 515 -0.55 -5.91 -13.16
CA ILE A 515 -1.79 -5.55 -13.90
C ILE A 515 -2.69 -4.64 -13.08
N THR A 516 -2.54 -4.63 -11.76
CA THR A 516 -3.28 -3.79 -10.84
C THR A 516 -2.36 -3.18 -9.80
N GLU A 517 -2.85 -2.19 -9.08
CA GLU A 517 -2.14 -1.67 -7.92
C GLU A 517 -2.05 -2.70 -6.79
N GLY A 518 -0.95 -2.66 -6.06
CA GLY A 518 -0.52 -3.42 -4.90
C GLY A 518 -1.50 -4.43 -4.31
N ASN A 519 -2.44 -3.96 -3.54
CA ASN A 519 -3.33 -4.83 -2.77
C ASN A 519 -4.38 -5.63 -3.57
N ARG A 520 -4.46 -5.43 -4.88
CA ARG A 520 -5.34 -6.21 -5.77
C ARG A 520 -4.63 -7.40 -6.35
N GLN A 521 -3.32 -7.28 -6.48
CA GLN A 521 -2.48 -8.36 -6.95
C GLN A 521 -1.26 -8.49 -6.05
N THR A 522 -1.19 -9.57 -5.31
CA THR A 522 0.01 -9.91 -4.56
C THR A 522 0.97 -10.65 -5.48
N LEU A 523 1.94 -9.93 -6.04
CA LEU A 523 2.86 -10.49 -7.01
C LEU A 523 3.57 -11.76 -6.51
N LEU A 524 3.94 -11.81 -5.23
CA LEU A 524 4.62 -12.96 -4.65
C LEU A 524 3.76 -14.24 -4.61
N LEU A 525 2.45 -14.13 -4.86
CA LEU A 525 1.57 -15.27 -5.17
C LEU A 525 1.58 -15.64 -6.67
N GLY A 526 2.37 -14.95 -7.48
CA GLY A 526 2.48 -15.16 -8.91
C GLY A 526 1.34 -14.54 -9.71
N MET A 527 1.21 -14.97 -10.94
CA MET A 527 0.15 -14.60 -11.88
C MET A 527 -0.36 -15.84 -12.59
N THR A 528 -1.64 -15.84 -12.96
CA THR A 528 -2.20 -16.85 -13.85
C THR A 528 -1.64 -16.66 -15.27
N MET A 529 -1.72 -17.69 -16.08
CA MET A 529 -1.37 -17.58 -17.50
C MET A 529 -2.30 -16.63 -18.24
N GLY A 530 -3.60 -16.61 -17.86
CA GLY A 530 -4.57 -15.66 -18.39
C GLY A 530 -4.15 -14.21 -18.19
N GLU A 531 -3.65 -13.84 -16.99
CA GLU A 531 -3.14 -12.51 -16.69
C GLU A 531 -1.90 -12.13 -17.52
N LEU A 532 -1.01 -13.10 -17.79
CA LEU A 532 0.21 -12.86 -18.57
C LEU A 532 -0.06 -12.70 -20.07
N VAL A 533 -0.99 -13.48 -20.64
CA VAL A 533 -1.27 -13.46 -22.10
C VAL A 533 -2.38 -12.49 -22.50
N ASN A 534 -3.21 -12.04 -21.53
CA ASN A 534 -4.27 -11.07 -21.74
C ASN A 534 -4.38 -10.08 -20.55
N PRO A 535 -3.31 -9.31 -20.25
CA PRO A 535 -3.27 -8.43 -19.07
C PRO A 535 -4.37 -7.38 -19.09
N TYR A 536 -4.80 -6.89 -20.24
CA TYR A 536 -5.80 -5.83 -20.37
C TYR A 536 -7.20 -6.25 -19.91
N LYS A 537 -7.49 -7.54 -19.87
CA LYS A 537 -8.73 -8.07 -19.29
C LYS A 537 -8.82 -7.84 -17.78
N TYR A 538 -7.69 -7.78 -17.11
CA TYR A 538 -7.59 -7.71 -15.65
C TYR A 538 -7.10 -6.35 -15.15
N THR A 539 -6.61 -5.48 -16.04
CA THR A 539 -6.07 -4.17 -15.67
C THR A 539 -7.20 -3.23 -15.26
N ILE A 540 -7.16 -2.77 -14.01
CA ILE A 540 -8.14 -1.82 -13.47
C ILE A 540 -7.75 -0.38 -13.82
N TYR A 541 -6.45 -0.08 -13.79
CA TYR A 541 -5.88 1.22 -14.16
C TYR A 541 -4.92 1.06 -15.33
N PRO A 542 -5.40 1.16 -16.59
CA PRO A 542 -4.53 1.08 -17.76
C PRO A 542 -3.42 2.14 -17.71
N GLY A 543 -2.18 1.72 -18.02
CA GLY A 543 -1.03 2.60 -18.06
C GLY A 543 -0.55 3.12 -16.70
N PHE A 544 -1.03 2.57 -15.59
CA PHE A 544 -0.67 3.06 -14.26
C PHE A 544 0.82 2.89 -13.97
N TYR A 545 1.35 1.67 -14.04
CA TYR A 545 2.77 1.43 -13.76
C TYR A 545 3.69 2.06 -14.80
N GLU A 546 3.25 2.14 -16.05
CA GLU A 546 3.95 2.85 -17.13
C GLU A 546 4.02 4.36 -16.86
N SER A 547 3.05 4.92 -16.15
CA SER A 547 3.04 6.35 -15.80
C SER A 547 4.02 6.70 -14.68
N CYS A 548 4.50 5.71 -13.91
CA CYS A 548 5.45 5.90 -12.81
C CYS A 548 6.93 5.82 -13.26
N GLY A 549 7.22 5.26 -14.46
CA GLY A 549 8.60 5.00 -14.97
C GLY A 549 9.31 3.84 -14.22
N PRO A 550 10.44 3.34 -14.72
CA PRO A 550 11.04 3.59 -16.03
C PRO A 550 10.18 3.10 -17.20
N GLU A 551 10.40 3.69 -18.39
CA GLU A 551 9.71 3.25 -19.62
C GLU A 551 10.06 1.80 -19.95
N GLY A 552 9.09 1.04 -20.49
CA GLY A 552 9.31 -0.33 -20.91
C GLY A 552 8.07 -0.96 -21.54
N GLU A 553 8.19 -2.21 -21.95
CA GLU A 553 7.15 -2.94 -22.66
C GLU A 553 6.50 -4.03 -21.81
N LYS A 554 5.19 -4.24 -22.00
CA LYS A 554 4.50 -5.43 -21.51
C LYS A 554 4.84 -6.64 -22.42
N LEU A 555 4.72 -7.83 -21.86
CA LEU A 555 5.02 -9.06 -22.63
C LEU A 555 4.19 -9.17 -23.93
N ILE A 556 2.92 -8.81 -23.88
CA ILE A 556 2.03 -8.83 -25.06
C ILE A 556 2.49 -7.84 -26.15
N GLU A 557 2.96 -6.66 -25.75
CA GLU A 557 3.49 -5.64 -26.66
C GLU A 557 4.84 -6.07 -27.25
N TYR A 558 5.70 -6.65 -26.42
CA TYR A 558 7.00 -7.18 -26.81
C TYR A 558 6.85 -8.23 -27.94
N VAL A 559 6.00 -9.25 -27.71
CA VAL A 559 5.81 -10.32 -28.71
C VAL A 559 5.13 -9.80 -29.97
N GLU A 560 4.21 -8.84 -29.87
CA GLU A 560 3.60 -8.22 -31.05
C GLU A 560 4.64 -7.47 -31.89
N LYS A 561 5.54 -6.72 -31.28
CA LYS A 561 6.60 -5.99 -31.95
C LYS A 561 7.61 -6.94 -32.62
N GLU A 562 8.01 -8.01 -31.92
CA GLU A 562 8.85 -9.07 -32.51
C GLU A 562 8.22 -9.63 -33.79
N TYR A 563 6.94 -10.00 -33.73
CA TYR A 563 6.22 -10.53 -34.88
C TYR A 563 6.14 -9.54 -36.04
N LYS A 564 5.93 -8.25 -35.72
CA LYS A 564 5.81 -7.17 -36.72
C LYS A 564 7.15 -6.59 -37.16
N GLY A 565 8.28 -7.01 -36.61
CA GLY A 565 9.61 -6.45 -36.85
C GLY A 565 9.73 -4.98 -36.47
N GLN A 566 9.06 -4.57 -35.36
CA GLN A 566 9.07 -3.21 -34.87
C GLN A 566 10.17 -3.03 -33.80
N PRO A 567 10.75 -1.82 -33.66
CA PRO A 567 11.76 -1.57 -32.65
C PRO A 567 11.20 -1.61 -31.23
N HIS A 568 12.00 -2.16 -30.32
CA HIS A 568 11.72 -2.16 -28.89
C HIS A 568 12.14 -0.84 -28.23
N LYS A 569 11.61 -0.60 -27.01
CA LYS A 569 11.96 0.58 -26.22
C LYS A 569 11.92 0.29 -24.71
N GLY A 570 12.84 0.95 -23.99
CA GLY A 570 12.91 0.87 -22.54
C GLY A 570 13.25 -0.51 -22.00
N GLU A 571 12.76 -0.86 -20.83
CA GLU A 571 12.96 -2.16 -20.21
C GLU A 571 12.13 -3.23 -20.93
N LEU A 572 12.79 -4.35 -21.25
CA LEU A 572 12.14 -5.46 -21.93
C LEU A 572 11.72 -6.56 -20.93
N PRO A 573 10.54 -7.17 -21.08
CA PRO A 573 10.01 -8.12 -20.09
C PRO A 573 10.89 -9.37 -19.94
N LEU A 574 11.54 -9.84 -21.02
CA LEU A 574 12.42 -11.00 -20.96
C LEU A 574 13.75 -10.68 -20.27
N ASP A 575 14.29 -9.48 -20.46
CA ASP A 575 15.51 -9.05 -19.78
C ASP A 575 15.24 -8.92 -18.27
N ILE A 576 14.12 -8.35 -17.89
CA ILE A 576 13.72 -8.18 -16.48
C ILE A 576 13.60 -9.52 -15.76
N VAL A 577 12.95 -10.53 -16.34
CA VAL A 577 12.87 -11.84 -15.66
C VAL A 577 14.23 -12.53 -15.58
N ASN A 578 15.10 -12.37 -16.59
CA ASN A 578 16.47 -12.88 -16.56
C ASN A 578 17.31 -12.19 -15.46
N GLU A 579 17.21 -10.88 -15.35
CA GLU A 579 17.86 -10.10 -14.29
C GLU A 579 17.37 -10.55 -12.90
N CYS A 580 16.06 -10.75 -12.72
CA CYS A 580 15.51 -11.22 -11.44
C CYS A 580 16.02 -12.59 -11.03
N VAL A 581 16.19 -13.52 -11.98
CA VAL A 581 16.81 -14.84 -11.71
C VAL A 581 18.28 -14.67 -11.33
N ALA A 582 19.01 -13.80 -12.02
CA ALA A 582 20.41 -13.50 -11.68
C ALA A 582 20.54 -12.89 -10.27
N HIS A 583 19.68 -11.94 -9.94
CA HIS A 583 19.60 -11.34 -8.60
C HIS A 583 19.32 -12.40 -7.51
N GLY A 584 18.31 -13.25 -7.72
CA GLY A 584 17.97 -14.31 -6.78
C GLY A 584 19.12 -15.32 -6.58
N THR A 585 19.77 -15.73 -7.68
CA THR A 585 20.92 -16.62 -7.65
C THR A 585 22.08 -15.98 -6.87
N LYS A 586 22.37 -14.70 -7.12
CA LYS A 586 23.45 -13.98 -6.43
C LYS A 586 23.15 -13.82 -4.95
N ALA A 587 21.92 -13.48 -4.56
CA ALA A 587 21.49 -13.37 -3.16
C ALA A 587 21.72 -14.69 -2.41
N CYS A 588 21.30 -15.82 -2.98
CA CYS A 588 21.54 -17.15 -2.42
C CYS A 588 23.02 -17.47 -2.28
N ASN A 589 23.81 -17.20 -3.32
CA ASN A 589 25.25 -17.51 -3.32
C ASN A 589 26.02 -16.72 -2.25
N MET A 590 25.60 -15.48 -1.94
CA MET A 590 26.20 -14.69 -0.86
C MET A 590 26.07 -15.37 0.50
N LEU A 591 24.97 -16.09 0.73
CA LEU A 591 24.64 -16.70 2.02
C LEU A 591 24.89 -18.21 2.09
N TYR A 592 25.14 -18.86 0.95
CA TYR A 592 25.47 -20.30 0.92
C TYR A 592 26.92 -20.50 1.39
N ASN A 593 27.15 -20.21 2.68
CA ASN A 593 28.43 -20.38 3.34
C ASN A 593 28.20 -20.99 4.74
N PRO A 594 28.63 -22.25 4.97
CA PRO A 594 28.45 -22.92 6.25
C PRO A 594 29.23 -22.28 7.42
N ASP A 595 30.17 -21.38 7.12
CA ASP A 595 30.98 -20.70 8.13
C ASP A 595 30.26 -19.51 8.76
N ILE A 596 29.16 -19.01 8.16
CA ILE A 596 28.36 -17.95 8.77
C ILE A 596 27.53 -18.53 9.92
N LYS A 597 27.97 -18.28 11.14
CA LYS A 597 27.34 -18.77 12.37
C LYS A 597 26.87 -17.61 13.24
N PRO A 598 25.58 -17.21 13.13
CA PRO A 598 25.05 -16.15 13.97
C PRO A 598 25.04 -16.60 15.44
N THR A 599 25.57 -15.74 16.31
CA THR A 599 25.55 -15.95 17.77
C THR A 599 24.39 -15.25 18.46
N ARG A 600 23.72 -14.36 17.75
CA ARG A 600 22.52 -13.60 18.16
C ARG A 600 21.46 -13.71 17.08
N HIS A 601 20.20 -13.69 17.44
CA HIS A 601 19.05 -13.75 16.51
C HIS A 601 19.17 -14.87 15.43
N ALA A 602 19.70 -16.02 15.81
CA ALA A 602 19.99 -17.13 14.88
C ALA A 602 18.73 -17.63 14.15
N ASP A 603 17.57 -17.62 14.81
CA ASP A 603 16.30 -18.00 14.20
C ASP A 603 15.87 -17.00 13.13
N GLU A 604 16.04 -15.72 13.39
CA GLU A 604 15.75 -14.65 12.44
C GLU A 604 16.70 -14.73 11.23
N PHE A 605 17.98 -14.97 11.48
CA PHE A 605 18.96 -15.20 10.40
C PHE A 605 18.55 -16.35 9.46
N ARG A 606 18.12 -17.49 10.04
CA ARG A 606 17.64 -18.64 9.23
C ARG A 606 16.41 -18.26 8.38
N ARG A 607 15.50 -17.42 8.91
CA ARG A 607 14.33 -16.93 8.18
C ARG A 607 14.73 -16.02 7.04
N VAL A 608 15.68 -15.12 7.24
CA VAL A 608 16.25 -14.27 6.19
C VAL A 608 16.86 -15.10 5.06
N VAL A 609 17.67 -16.12 5.40
CA VAL A 609 18.25 -17.03 4.40
C VAL A 609 17.15 -17.79 3.63
N ASN A 610 16.11 -18.22 4.32
CA ASN A 610 14.96 -18.87 3.68
C ASN A 610 14.21 -17.92 2.74
N ASP A 611 14.00 -16.67 3.14
CA ASP A 611 13.30 -15.66 2.33
C ASP A 611 14.05 -15.37 1.02
N PHE A 612 15.37 -15.27 1.08
CA PHE A 612 16.15 -15.06 -0.15
C PHE A 612 16.13 -16.29 -1.07
N ALA A 613 16.07 -17.47 -0.51
CA ALA A 613 15.82 -18.68 -1.30
C ALA A 613 14.40 -18.69 -1.91
N CYS A 614 13.41 -18.18 -1.19
CA CYS A 614 12.06 -18.01 -1.71
C CYS A 614 12.01 -16.99 -2.85
N TYR A 615 12.69 -15.84 -2.73
CA TYR A 615 12.82 -14.88 -3.83
C TYR A 615 13.45 -15.49 -5.08
N ALA A 616 14.51 -16.29 -4.92
CA ALA A 616 15.19 -16.96 -6.03
C ALA A 616 14.28 -17.98 -6.71
N LEU A 617 13.60 -18.82 -5.93
CA LEU A 617 12.64 -19.80 -6.45
C LEU A 617 11.45 -19.15 -7.14
N PHE A 618 10.93 -18.09 -6.55
CA PHE A 618 9.86 -17.30 -7.15
C PHE A 618 10.28 -16.73 -8.50
N ALA A 619 11.44 -16.06 -8.57
CA ALA A 619 11.97 -15.49 -9.79
C ALA A 619 12.15 -16.56 -10.89
N ALA A 620 12.67 -17.74 -10.54
CA ALA A 620 12.84 -18.84 -11.48
C ALA A 620 11.52 -19.44 -11.98
N ALA A 621 10.57 -19.69 -11.08
CA ALA A 621 9.23 -20.18 -11.44
C ALA A 621 8.50 -19.17 -12.35
N PHE A 622 8.60 -17.88 -12.03
CA PHE A 622 7.99 -16.81 -12.79
C PHE A 622 8.64 -16.65 -14.19
N GLN A 623 9.97 -16.75 -14.28
CA GLN A 623 10.69 -16.74 -15.58
C GLN A 623 10.17 -17.84 -16.51
N TYR A 624 10.11 -19.08 -16.04
CA TYR A 624 9.59 -20.18 -16.87
C TYR A 624 8.15 -19.92 -17.33
N LYS A 625 7.32 -19.36 -16.47
CA LYS A 625 5.94 -18.99 -16.79
C LYS A 625 5.86 -17.88 -17.84
N VAL A 626 6.72 -16.87 -17.75
CA VAL A 626 6.83 -15.79 -18.75
C VAL A 626 7.33 -16.33 -20.09
N LEU A 627 8.31 -17.20 -20.10
CA LEU A 627 8.79 -17.85 -21.32
C LEU A 627 7.71 -18.72 -22.01
N ALA A 628 6.90 -19.41 -21.20
CA ALA A 628 5.74 -20.14 -21.71
C ALA A 628 4.69 -19.18 -22.29
N ALA A 629 4.39 -18.07 -21.60
CA ALA A 629 3.47 -17.05 -22.08
C ALA A 629 3.96 -16.40 -23.39
N GLN A 630 5.25 -16.19 -23.55
CA GLN A 630 5.85 -15.75 -24.83
C GLN A 630 5.53 -16.73 -25.95
N GLN A 631 5.67 -18.05 -25.72
CA GLN A 631 5.34 -19.06 -26.74
C GLN A 631 3.84 -19.05 -27.08
N VAL A 632 2.98 -18.90 -26.11
CA VAL A 632 1.52 -18.78 -26.30
C VAL A 632 1.16 -17.53 -27.08
N LEU A 633 1.80 -16.40 -26.80
CA LEU A 633 1.63 -15.17 -27.57
C LEU A 633 2.20 -15.29 -29.00
N ASN A 634 3.29 -16.04 -29.21
CA ASN A 634 3.76 -16.36 -30.55
C ASN A 634 2.71 -17.17 -31.33
N TYR A 635 2.06 -18.13 -30.71
CA TYR A 635 0.93 -18.85 -31.33
C TYR A 635 -0.22 -17.89 -31.70
N LYS A 636 -0.50 -16.89 -30.88
CA LYS A 636 -1.53 -15.88 -31.18
C LYS A 636 -1.32 -15.29 -32.59
N TRP A 637 -0.09 -14.97 -32.94
CA TRP A 637 0.26 -14.35 -34.23
C TRP A 637 0.50 -15.36 -35.35
N THR A 638 1.24 -16.43 -35.09
CA THR A 638 1.69 -17.40 -36.12
C THR A 638 0.68 -18.50 -36.40
N LYS A 639 -0.20 -18.80 -35.44
CA LYS A 639 -1.09 -19.97 -35.41
C LYS A 639 -0.32 -21.32 -35.50
N ASP A 640 0.98 -21.32 -35.29
CA ASP A 640 1.80 -22.54 -35.24
C ASP A 640 1.63 -23.24 -33.89
N ILE A 641 0.95 -24.40 -33.90
CA ILE A 641 0.67 -25.18 -32.70
C ILE A 641 1.95 -25.64 -31.97
N LYS A 642 3.07 -25.73 -32.68
CA LYS A 642 4.38 -26.05 -32.11
C LYS A 642 4.79 -25.01 -31.03
N CYS A 643 4.31 -23.79 -31.14
CA CYS A 643 4.56 -22.80 -30.11
C CYS A 643 3.91 -23.21 -28.77
N LEU A 644 2.67 -23.72 -28.83
CA LEU A 644 1.98 -24.22 -27.64
C LEU A 644 2.68 -25.47 -27.06
N GLU A 645 3.13 -26.37 -27.97
CA GLU A 645 3.86 -27.58 -27.54
C GLU A 645 5.18 -27.22 -26.84
N ARG A 646 5.88 -26.16 -27.27
CA ARG A 646 7.09 -25.66 -26.59
C ARG A 646 6.77 -24.98 -25.24
N ALA A 647 5.57 -24.45 -25.05
CA ALA A 647 5.17 -23.85 -23.78
C ALA A 647 4.94 -24.90 -22.67
N VAL A 648 4.51 -26.13 -23.02
CA VAL A 648 4.19 -27.17 -22.01
C VAL A 648 5.37 -27.47 -21.10
N PRO A 649 6.59 -27.86 -21.59
CA PRO A 649 7.71 -28.17 -20.69
C PRO A 649 8.16 -26.98 -19.84
N LEU A 650 7.99 -25.75 -20.32
CA LEU A 650 8.29 -24.55 -19.54
C LEU A 650 7.30 -24.39 -18.36
N LEU A 651 6.01 -24.63 -18.58
CA LEU A 651 5.01 -24.62 -17.50
C LEU A 651 5.22 -25.75 -16.51
N GLU A 652 5.63 -26.93 -16.97
CA GLU A 652 5.99 -28.05 -16.09
C GLU A 652 7.17 -27.69 -15.18
N GLN A 653 8.20 -27.04 -15.72
CA GLN A 653 9.35 -26.56 -14.94
C GLN A 653 8.95 -25.44 -13.96
N SER A 654 8.08 -24.52 -14.40
CA SER A 654 7.51 -23.51 -13.52
C SER A 654 6.80 -24.17 -12.32
N MET A 655 5.97 -25.18 -12.58
CA MET A 655 5.23 -25.92 -11.55
C MET A 655 6.15 -26.68 -10.59
N GLU A 656 7.18 -27.34 -11.09
CA GLU A 656 8.17 -28.04 -10.26
C GLU A 656 8.86 -27.05 -9.30
N THR A 657 9.33 -25.94 -9.83
CA THR A 657 9.97 -24.87 -9.03
C THR A 657 9.01 -24.25 -8.02
N TRP A 658 7.74 -24.03 -8.43
CA TRP A 658 6.70 -23.49 -7.55
C TRP A 658 6.38 -24.43 -6.37
N ARG A 659 6.35 -25.73 -6.57
CA ARG A 659 6.14 -26.71 -5.48
C ARG A 659 7.25 -26.63 -4.46
N ILE A 660 8.51 -26.50 -4.89
CA ILE A 660 9.65 -26.31 -3.95
C ILE A 660 9.47 -25.01 -3.15
N LEU A 661 8.99 -23.93 -3.79
CA LEU A 661 8.66 -22.68 -3.10
C LEU A 661 7.53 -22.88 -2.09
N ALA A 662 6.46 -23.56 -2.48
CA ALA A 662 5.32 -23.86 -1.62
C ALA A 662 5.73 -24.66 -0.37
N ASP A 663 6.50 -25.72 -0.54
CA ASP A 663 7.01 -26.54 0.58
C ASP A 663 7.85 -25.72 1.57
N ARG A 664 8.68 -24.79 1.07
CA ARG A 664 9.47 -23.90 1.94
C ARG A 664 8.61 -22.91 2.71
N THR A 665 7.63 -22.34 2.05
CA THR A 665 6.75 -21.31 2.64
C THR A 665 5.75 -21.89 3.63
N ASP A 666 5.23 -23.09 3.41
CA ASP A 666 4.28 -23.76 4.31
C ASP A 666 4.83 -24.00 5.72
N THR A 667 6.14 -24.19 5.84
CA THR A 667 6.80 -24.33 7.14
C THR A 667 7.14 -23.01 7.81
N THR A 668 7.12 -21.90 7.05
CA THR A 668 7.65 -20.60 7.49
C THR A 668 6.57 -19.55 7.68
N TYR A 669 5.49 -19.60 6.89
CA TYR A 669 4.47 -18.55 6.83
C TYR A 669 3.06 -19.07 7.00
N LEU A 670 2.22 -18.26 7.62
CA LEU A 670 0.77 -18.51 7.79
C LEU A 670 -0.01 -18.19 6.51
N TYR A 671 0.44 -17.19 5.77
CA TYR A 671 -0.16 -16.69 4.53
C TYR A 671 0.88 -15.86 3.77
N ALA A 672 0.61 -15.63 2.50
CA ALA A 672 1.47 -14.76 1.67
C ALA A 672 1.06 -13.29 1.74
N ASN A 673 -0.21 -13.00 2.00
CA ASN A 673 -0.75 -11.65 1.93
C ASN A 673 -1.89 -11.45 2.90
N SER A 674 -1.83 -10.40 3.72
CA SER A 674 -2.88 -10.01 4.67
C SER A 674 -3.94 -9.06 4.08
N MET A 675 -3.79 -8.63 2.83
CA MET A 675 -4.64 -7.63 2.16
C MET A 675 -5.77 -8.21 1.30
N GLN A 676 -6.25 -9.41 1.62
CA GLN A 676 -7.37 -10.04 0.90
C GLN A 676 -8.70 -9.44 1.34
N THR A 677 -9.12 -8.34 0.73
CA THR A 677 -10.41 -7.72 1.02
C THR A 677 -11.55 -8.40 0.27
N ALA A 678 -12.71 -8.52 0.92
CA ALA A 678 -13.87 -9.27 0.41
C ALA A 678 -14.42 -8.75 -0.94
N GLN A 679 -14.27 -7.47 -1.22
CA GLN A 679 -14.78 -6.81 -2.43
C GLN A 679 -13.82 -6.89 -3.63
N ARG A 680 -12.60 -7.37 -3.44
CA ARG A 680 -11.58 -7.38 -4.51
C ARG A 680 -11.45 -8.75 -5.13
N ARG A 681 -11.76 -8.83 -6.40
CA ARG A 681 -11.84 -10.08 -7.16
C ARG A 681 -10.90 -10.06 -8.34
N ILE A 682 -9.66 -10.48 -8.09
CA ILE A 682 -8.67 -10.75 -9.14
C ILE A 682 -8.30 -12.23 -9.09
N PRO A 683 -7.79 -12.81 -10.19
CA PRO A 683 -7.52 -14.25 -10.24
C PRO A 683 -6.59 -14.75 -9.13
N VAL A 684 -5.63 -13.92 -8.73
CA VAL A 684 -4.69 -14.21 -7.63
C VAL A 684 -4.76 -13.08 -6.61
N GLY A 685 -5.20 -13.40 -5.42
CA GLY A 685 -5.18 -12.44 -4.30
C GLY A 685 -6.53 -11.87 -3.88
N GLY A 686 -7.51 -11.79 -4.75
CA GLY A 686 -8.84 -11.26 -4.45
C GLY A 686 -9.89 -12.33 -4.19
N ASP A 687 -9.94 -12.96 -3.02
CA ASP A 687 -10.81 -14.10 -2.75
C ASP A 687 -11.63 -13.92 -1.46
N GLY A 688 -12.59 -12.99 -1.50
CA GLY A 688 -13.57 -12.87 -0.44
C GLY A 688 -12.98 -12.61 0.96
N GLY A 689 -11.84 -11.94 1.06
CA GLY A 689 -11.15 -11.68 2.33
C GLY A 689 -10.29 -12.84 2.85
N LYS A 690 -10.15 -13.90 2.10
CA LYS A 690 -9.33 -15.05 2.49
C LYS A 690 -7.85 -14.80 2.20
N MET A 691 -7.02 -14.96 3.20
CA MET A 691 -5.57 -14.95 3.07
C MET A 691 -5.10 -16.25 2.42
N LYS A 692 -4.25 -16.14 1.38
CA LYS A 692 -3.81 -17.28 0.56
C LYS A 692 -2.37 -17.69 0.84
N THR A 693 -2.08 -18.96 0.52
CA THR A 693 -0.74 -19.57 0.57
C THR A 693 -0.27 -19.97 -0.83
N TRP A 694 1.02 -20.23 -0.97
CA TRP A 694 1.60 -20.71 -2.24
C TRP A 694 1.11 -22.11 -2.61
N SER A 695 0.80 -22.96 -1.63
CA SER A 695 0.25 -24.30 -1.85
C SER A 695 -1.16 -24.22 -2.43
N GLU A 696 -2.01 -23.28 -2.00
CA GLU A 696 -3.33 -23.05 -2.62
C GLU A 696 -3.18 -22.62 -4.08
N LEU A 697 -2.21 -21.77 -4.39
CA LEU A 697 -1.93 -21.34 -5.77
C LEU A 697 -1.31 -22.46 -6.63
N ALA A 698 -0.57 -23.39 -6.04
CA ALA A 698 -0.04 -24.57 -6.77
C ALA A 698 -1.18 -25.39 -7.40
N VAL A 699 -2.32 -25.50 -6.71
CA VAL A 699 -3.51 -26.16 -7.25
C VAL A 699 -4.06 -25.41 -8.46
N VAL A 700 -4.22 -24.09 -8.35
CA VAL A 700 -4.72 -23.24 -9.44
C VAL A 700 -3.82 -23.34 -10.68
N TYR A 701 -2.52 -23.24 -10.50
CA TYR A 701 -1.56 -23.31 -11.63
C TYR A 701 -1.46 -24.70 -12.24
N GLN A 702 -1.69 -25.75 -11.46
CA GLN A 702 -1.79 -27.11 -12.00
C GLN A 702 -3.06 -27.27 -12.85
N GLU A 703 -4.18 -26.73 -12.42
CA GLU A 703 -5.43 -26.77 -13.19
C GLU A 703 -5.31 -26.01 -14.52
N GLU A 704 -4.59 -24.87 -14.53
CA GLU A 704 -4.27 -24.13 -15.77
C GLU A 704 -3.42 -25.00 -16.72
N LEU A 705 -2.39 -25.67 -16.23
CA LEU A 705 -1.53 -26.53 -17.03
C LEU A 705 -2.30 -27.73 -17.61
N ASP A 706 -3.17 -28.33 -16.82
CA ASP A 706 -3.98 -29.49 -17.27
C ASP A 706 -4.98 -29.06 -18.36
N ALA A 707 -5.68 -27.92 -18.15
CA ALA A 707 -6.55 -27.35 -19.15
C ALA A 707 -5.81 -26.97 -20.44
N PHE A 708 -4.60 -26.40 -20.30
CA PHE A 708 -3.76 -26.04 -21.44
C PHE A 708 -3.39 -27.27 -22.27
N LYS A 709 -2.94 -28.36 -21.65
CA LYS A 709 -2.62 -29.62 -22.37
C LYS A 709 -3.86 -30.18 -23.07
N GLU A 710 -5.00 -30.20 -22.39
CA GLU A 710 -6.26 -30.68 -22.99
C GLU A 710 -6.68 -29.81 -24.18
N ASN A 711 -6.58 -28.51 -24.09
CA ASN A 711 -6.97 -27.60 -25.16
C ASN A 711 -6.01 -27.64 -26.36
N ILE A 712 -4.71 -27.95 -26.15
CA ILE A 712 -3.78 -28.26 -27.24
C ILE A 712 -4.23 -29.52 -28.01
N GLU A 713 -4.62 -30.57 -27.31
CA GLU A 713 -5.10 -31.80 -27.96
C GLU A 713 -6.42 -31.56 -28.72
N LYS A 714 -7.31 -30.73 -28.19
CA LYS A 714 -8.53 -30.31 -28.92
C LYS A 714 -8.20 -29.53 -30.19
N LEU A 715 -7.15 -28.73 -30.19
CA LEU A 715 -6.67 -27.99 -31.37
C LEU A 715 -6.06 -28.92 -32.42
N LYS A 716 -5.36 -30.00 -31.99
CA LYS A 716 -4.77 -31.00 -32.88
C LYS A 716 -5.85 -31.89 -33.51
N HIS A 717 -6.86 -32.18 -32.75
CA HIS A 717 -7.96 -33.09 -33.12
C HIS A 717 -9.30 -32.36 -32.98
N PRO A 718 -9.60 -31.38 -33.87
CA PRO A 718 -10.85 -30.66 -33.79
C PRO A 718 -12.01 -31.63 -33.96
N VAL A 719 -12.65 -31.97 -32.86
CA VAL A 719 -13.95 -32.63 -32.89
C VAL A 719 -14.93 -31.60 -33.48
N ALA A 720 -15.71 -31.98 -34.51
CA ALA A 720 -16.77 -31.10 -35.00
C ALA A 720 -17.56 -30.62 -33.77
N GLN A 721 -17.54 -29.32 -33.53
CA GLN A 721 -18.26 -28.74 -32.40
C GLN A 721 -19.71 -29.18 -32.54
N THR A 722 -20.18 -30.09 -31.69
CA THR A 722 -21.59 -30.13 -31.35
C THR A 722 -21.89 -28.76 -30.75
N ASP A 723 -22.62 -27.93 -31.49
CA ASP A 723 -23.04 -26.60 -31.06
C ASP A 723 -23.67 -26.74 -29.69
N VAL A 724 -22.93 -26.33 -28.64
CA VAL A 724 -23.54 -26.12 -27.32
C VAL A 724 -24.48 -24.98 -27.56
N LYS A 725 -25.77 -25.30 -27.71
CA LYS A 725 -26.83 -24.35 -28.01
C LYS A 725 -26.93 -23.39 -26.84
N ILE A 726 -26.20 -22.25 -26.94
CA ILE A 726 -26.31 -21.18 -25.96
C ILE A 726 -27.73 -20.64 -26.02
N LEU A 727 -28.45 -20.80 -24.94
CA LEU A 727 -29.85 -20.36 -24.86
C LEU A 727 -29.91 -18.86 -24.53
N PRO A 728 -30.83 -18.11 -25.16
CA PRO A 728 -31.13 -16.75 -24.79
C PRO A 728 -31.58 -16.65 -23.33
N ALA A 729 -31.12 -15.62 -22.63
CA ALA A 729 -31.59 -15.31 -21.31
C ALA A 729 -33.06 -14.84 -21.37
N GLN A 730 -33.85 -15.26 -20.40
CA GLN A 730 -35.27 -14.88 -20.37
C GLN A 730 -35.42 -13.48 -19.72
N PRO A 731 -36.20 -12.57 -20.33
CA PRO A 731 -36.49 -11.28 -19.71
C PRO A 731 -37.18 -11.45 -18.35
N ALA A 732 -36.78 -10.65 -17.37
CA ALA A 732 -37.42 -10.62 -16.06
C ALA A 732 -38.76 -9.87 -16.16
N THR A 733 -39.75 -10.32 -15.37
CA THR A 733 -41.04 -9.61 -15.22
C THR A 733 -40.87 -8.54 -14.13
N LEU A 734 -41.06 -7.27 -14.50
CA LEU A 734 -41.09 -6.13 -13.60
C LEU A 734 -42.55 -5.66 -13.42
N THR A 735 -42.95 -5.32 -12.20
CA THR A 735 -44.24 -4.71 -11.92
C THR A 735 -44.24 -3.22 -12.20
N TYR A 736 -43.07 -2.61 -12.14
CA TYR A 736 -42.87 -1.19 -12.50
C TYR A 736 -41.44 -0.98 -12.99
N ALA A 737 -41.29 -0.10 -13.98
CA ALA A 737 -39.96 0.38 -14.37
C ALA A 737 -40.04 1.78 -15.00
N ALA A 738 -39.10 2.65 -14.64
CA ALA A 738 -38.99 4.02 -15.15
C ALA A 738 -37.53 4.47 -15.29
N VAL A 739 -37.26 5.28 -16.29
CA VAL A 739 -35.98 6.00 -16.44
C VAL A 739 -36.24 7.48 -16.16
N SER A 740 -35.53 8.06 -15.18
CA SER A 740 -35.71 9.45 -14.80
C SER A 740 -37.21 9.83 -14.59
N GLN A 741 -37.94 8.96 -13.91
CA GLN A 741 -39.34 9.07 -13.58
C GLN A 741 -40.32 8.94 -14.78
N GLN A 742 -39.85 8.69 -15.99
CA GLN A 742 -40.67 8.38 -17.14
C GLN A 742 -40.79 6.86 -17.36
N PRO A 743 -41.90 6.36 -17.83
CA PRO A 743 -42.04 4.96 -18.22
C PRO A 743 -40.92 4.56 -19.18
N ILE A 744 -40.33 3.37 -18.99
CA ILE A 744 -39.26 2.91 -19.88
C ILE A 744 -39.81 2.53 -21.26
N VAL A 745 -39.06 2.92 -22.29
CA VAL A 745 -39.26 2.44 -23.66
C VAL A 745 -38.27 1.31 -23.89
N THR A 746 -38.76 0.16 -24.37
CA THR A 746 -37.90 -1.00 -24.63
C THR A 746 -37.97 -1.43 -26.08
N ALA A 747 -36.89 -2.08 -26.53
CA ALA A 747 -36.82 -2.76 -27.81
C ALA A 747 -36.28 -4.17 -27.62
N ALA A 748 -36.82 -5.15 -28.34
CA ALA A 748 -36.24 -6.49 -28.33
C ALA A 748 -34.84 -6.46 -28.89
N LEU A 749 -33.88 -6.93 -28.10
CA LEU A 749 -32.46 -6.90 -28.45
C LEU A 749 -32.15 -7.96 -29.50
N LYS A 750 -31.89 -7.51 -30.71
CA LYS A 750 -31.59 -8.33 -31.91
C LYS A 750 -30.81 -7.50 -32.93
N LYS A 751 -30.25 -8.16 -33.94
CA LYS A 751 -29.65 -7.45 -35.08
C LYS A 751 -30.68 -6.47 -35.69
N GLY A 752 -30.20 -5.24 -35.97
CA GLY A 752 -31.05 -4.15 -36.50
C GLY A 752 -31.80 -3.37 -35.42
N ALA A 753 -31.79 -3.75 -34.15
CA ALA A 753 -32.45 -2.99 -33.08
C ALA A 753 -31.79 -1.59 -32.92
N ILE A 754 -32.65 -0.58 -32.71
CA ILE A 754 -32.22 0.80 -32.40
C ILE A 754 -32.32 0.98 -30.88
N LEU A 755 -31.20 1.26 -30.25
CA LEU A 755 -31.08 1.39 -28.80
C LEU A 755 -30.97 2.86 -28.33
N PHE A 756 -30.76 3.78 -29.28
CA PHE A 756 -30.69 5.21 -29.01
C PHE A 756 -31.72 5.94 -29.88
N GLU A 757 -32.75 6.51 -29.24
CA GLU A 757 -33.90 7.17 -29.94
C GLU A 757 -33.44 8.32 -30.83
N ASN A 758 -32.41 9.06 -30.40
CA ASN A 758 -31.82 10.20 -31.13
C ASN A 758 -30.68 9.81 -32.08
N ARG A 759 -30.42 8.50 -32.28
CA ARG A 759 -29.41 7.99 -33.21
C ARG A 759 -29.86 6.70 -33.92
N PRO A 760 -30.86 6.82 -34.81
CA PRO A 760 -31.38 5.70 -35.60
C PRO A 760 -30.36 5.13 -36.60
N ASP A 761 -29.29 5.88 -36.87
CA ASP A 761 -28.18 5.50 -37.74
C ASP A 761 -27.18 4.51 -37.07
N THR A 762 -27.40 4.14 -35.78
CA THR A 762 -26.56 3.22 -35.03
C THR A 762 -27.31 1.93 -34.61
N PRO A 763 -27.75 1.10 -35.57
CA PRO A 763 -28.39 -0.17 -35.27
C PRO A 763 -27.40 -1.20 -34.70
N VAL A 764 -27.91 -2.17 -33.96
CA VAL A 764 -27.16 -3.36 -33.54
C VAL A 764 -26.79 -4.17 -34.79
N ASP A 765 -25.50 -4.42 -34.98
CA ASP A 765 -24.97 -5.20 -36.08
C ASP A 765 -24.86 -6.69 -35.72
N SER A 766 -24.29 -7.00 -34.55
CA SER A 766 -24.18 -8.37 -34.05
C SER A 766 -24.36 -8.43 -32.54
N ILE A 767 -24.77 -9.58 -32.03
CA ILE A 767 -25.15 -9.77 -30.63
C ILE A 767 -24.86 -11.19 -30.16
N ALA A 768 -24.39 -11.32 -28.92
CA ALA A 768 -24.24 -12.60 -28.25
C ALA A 768 -25.58 -13.35 -28.10
N PRO A 769 -25.61 -14.65 -28.31
CA PRO A 769 -26.84 -15.45 -28.25
C PRO A 769 -27.62 -15.27 -26.94
N GLU A 770 -26.93 -15.15 -25.82
CA GLU A 770 -27.53 -14.97 -24.48
C GLU A 770 -28.38 -13.70 -24.38
N LEU A 771 -28.04 -12.67 -25.11
CA LEU A 771 -28.73 -11.38 -25.07
C LEU A 771 -29.91 -11.27 -26.03
N THR A 772 -30.02 -12.23 -26.94
CA THR A 772 -31.08 -12.21 -28.00
C THR A 772 -32.48 -12.29 -27.37
N GLY A 773 -33.34 -11.34 -27.71
CA GLY A 773 -34.70 -11.29 -27.23
C GLY A 773 -34.91 -10.59 -25.88
N LEU A 774 -33.87 -10.21 -25.19
CA LEU A 774 -33.98 -9.35 -24.00
C LEU A 774 -34.63 -8.00 -24.39
N GLN A 775 -35.29 -7.38 -23.44
CA GLN A 775 -35.91 -6.05 -23.61
C GLN A 775 -34.93 -4.97 -23.23
N ALA A 776 -34.15 -4.53 -24.20
CA ALA A 776 -33.19 -3.44 -24.02
C ALA A 776 -33.89 -2.09 -23.83
N LEU A 777 -33.39 -1.23 -22.99
CA LEU A 777 -33.89 0.13 -22.85
C LEU A 777 -33.49 0.96 -24.07
N VAL A 778 -34.45 1.71 -24.60
CA VAL A 778 -34.18 2.74 -25.62
C VAL A 778 -33.89 4.06 -24.89
N LEU A 779 -32.68 4.56 -25.03
CA LEU A 779 -32.18 5.68 -24.27
C LEU A 779 -31.91 6.88 -25.20
N ASN A 780 -31.91 8.08 -24.64
CA ASN A 780 -31.36 9.25 -25.32
C ASN A 780 -29.88 9.36 -25.08
N ARG A 781 -29.07 9.17 -26.12
CA ARG A 781 -27.61 9.12 -26.02
C ARG A 781 -26.98 10.37 -25.43
N ASP A 782 -27.51 11.54 -25.79
CA ASP A 782 -26.95 12.81 -25.32
C ASP A 782 -27.35 13.08 -23.89
N SER A 783 -28.55 12.70 -23.48
CA SER A 783 -28.99 12.76 -22.09
C SER A 783 -28.16 11.85 -21.18
N THR A 784 -27.97 10.57 -21.58
CA THR A 784 -27.11 9.66 -20.80
C THR A 784 -25.68 10.19 -20.65
N ARG A 785 -25.14 10.79 -21.70
CA ARG A 785 -23.80 11.39 -21.68
C ARG A 785 -23.68 12.52 -20.67
N LEU A 786 -24.67 13.41 -20.59
CA LEU A 786 -24.60 14.63 -19.80
C LEU A 786 -25.00 14.47 -18.34
N VAL A 787 -26.06 13.69 -18.08
CA VAL A 787 -26.66 13.60 -16.73
C VAL A 787 -26.66 12.18 -16.15
N GLY A 788 -26.21 11.17 -16.90
CA GLY A 788 -26.27 9.77 -16.50
C GLY A 788 -27.67 9.18 -16.65
N THR A 789 -27.89 8.00 -16.08
CA THR A 789 -29.16 7.26 -16.20
C THR A 789 -29.60 6.77 -14.83
N SER A 790 -30.82 7.21 -14.41
CA SER A 790 -31.45 6.73 -13.17
C SER A 790 -32.60 5.80 -13.54
N ILE A 791 -32.53 4.54 -13.06
CA ILE A 791 -33.56 3.51 -13.35
C ILE A 791 -34.25 3.15 -12.04
N THR A 792 -35.53 3.39 -11.96
CA THR A 792 -36.40 2.88 -10.88
C THR A 792 -37.10 1.65 -11.37
N TYR A 793 -37.07 0.57 -10.61
CA TYR A 793 -37.70 -0.68 -10.91
C TYR A 793 -38.46 -1.24 -9.69
N GLU A 794 -39.41 -2.12 -9.93
CA GLU A 794 -40.07 -2.90 -8.89
C GLU A 794 -40.27 -4.33 -9.37
N SER A 795 -39.83 -5.29 -8.58
CA SER A 795 -39.83 -6.70 -8.90
C SER A 795 -40.16 -7.55 -7.67
N ALA A 796 -40.99 -8.59 -7.85
CA ALA A 796 -41.32 -9.53 -6.78
C ALA A 796 -40.17 -10.45 -6.37
N LYS A 797 -39.13 -10.59 -7.20
CA LYS A 797 -37.95 -11.44 -6.96
C LYS A 797 -36.70 -10.66 -7.29
N PRO A 798 -35.55 -11.04 -6.73
CA PRO A 798 -34.27 -10.47 -7.17
C PRO A 798 -34.09 -10.60 -8.69
N VAL A 799 -33.50 -9.57 -9.31
CA VAL A 799 -33.28 -9.50 -10.75
C VAL A 799 -31.85 -9.12 -11.07
N LYS A 800 -31.40 -9.42 -12.27
CA LYS A 800 -30.11 -9.03 -12.82
C LYS A 800 -30.34 -7.97 -13.89
N LEU A 801 -29.74 -6.80 -13.71
CA LEU A 801 -29.70 -5.74 -14.72
C LEU A 801 -28.42 -5.89 -15.54
N LEU A 802 -28.54 -5.99 -16.85
CA LEU A 802 -27.44 -6.13 -17.78
C LEU A 802 -27.10 -4.76 -18.39
N VAL A 803 -25.97 -4.21 -18.06
CA VAL A 803 -25.48 -2.89 -18.51
C VAL A 803 -24.33 -3.09 -19.49
N GLY A 804 -24.45 -2.50 -20.66
CA GLY A 804 -23.43 -2.52 -21.69
C GLY A 804 -22.54 -1.27 -21.61
N LEU A 805 -21.25 -1.48 -21.42
CA LEU A 805 -20.23 -0.42 -21.41
C LEU A 805 -19.33 -0.56 -22.63
N PHE A 806 -19.05 0.56 -23.27
CA PHE A 806 -18.26 0.61 -24.49
C PHE A 806 -16.77 0.50 -24.20
N LYS A 807 -16.05 -0.28 -24.99
CA LYS A 807 -14.58 -0.43 -24.91
C LYS A 807 -13.90 0.76 -25.61
N ASP A 808 -13.94 1.91 -24.99
CA ASP A 808 -13.31 3.12 -25.51
C ASP A 808 -12.91 4.06 -24.36
N GLU A 809 -11.73 4.67 -24.47
CA GLU A 809 -11.20 5.60 -23.47
C GLU A 809 -11.71 7.03 -23.61
N ASP A 810 -12.43 7.35 -24.68
CA ASP A 810 -13.04 8.67 -24.84
C ASP A 810 -14.02 8.98 -23.69
N SER A 811 -13.89 10.15 -23.10
CA SER A 811 -14.69 10.61 -21.96
C SER A 811 -16.20 10.69 -22.24
N LYS A 812 -16.60 10.65 -23.51
CA LYS A 812 -18.01 10.58 -23.87
C LYS A 812 -18.68 9.26 -23.49
N PHE A 813 -17.91 8.17 -23.30
CA PHE A 813 -18.44 6.89 -22.90
C PHE A 813 -18.42 6.71 -21.38
N ALA A 814 -19.42 6.05 -20.83
CA ALA A 814 -19.45 5.68 -19.43
C ALA A 814 -18.34 4.67 -19.13
N LYS A 815 -17.60 4.93 -18.07
CA LYS A 815 -16.53 4.02 -17.63
C LYS A 815 -17.08 2.88 -16.79
N ALA A 816 -16.43 1.72 -16.87
CA ALA A 816 -16.74 0.60 -15.99
C ALA A 816 -16.50 1.00 -14.51
N PRO A 817 -17.30 0.46 -13.58
CA PRO A 817 -17.08 0.68 -12.16
C PRO A 817 -15.68 0.27 -11.74
N LYS A 818 -15.00 1.14 -11.01
CA LYS A 818 -13.64 0.90 -10.52
C LYS A 818 -13.70 0.49 -9.05
N LEU A 819 -13.37 -0.75 -8.75
CA LEU A 819 -13.34 -1.29 -7.39
C LEU A 819 -12.38 -0.55 -6.46
N GLU A 820 -11.38 0.10 -7.00
CA GLU A 820 -10.26 0.66 -6.26
C GLU A 820 -10.49 2.08 -5.77
N ILE A 821 -11.26 2.85 -6.51
CA ILE A 821 -11.58 4.24 -6.17
C ILE A 821 -12.82 4.31 -5.29
N ASP A 822 -13.72 3.36 -5.45
CA ASP A 822 -15.01 3.37 -4.79
C ASP A 822 -15.28 2.02 -4.12
N ALA A 823 -15.34 1.99 -2.80
CA ALA A 823 -15.70 0.79 -2.05
C ALA A 823 -17.13 0.30 -2.40
N THR A 824 -17.98 1.19 -2.93
CA THR A 824 -19.30 0.86 -3.46
C THR A 824 -19.26 0.43 -4.93
N GLY A 825 -18.12 0.51 -5.60
CA GLY A 825 -17.95 0.19 -7.03
C GLY A 825 -18.34 -1.23 -7.43
N ASN A 826 -18.55 -2.11 -6.45
CA ASN A 826 -19.07 -3.46 -6.65
C ASN A 826 -20.28 -3.77 -5.76
N GLU A 827 -21.04 -2.76 -5.34
CA GLU A 827 -22.20 -2.91 -4.43
C GLU A 827 -23.21 -3.97 -4.94
N TYR A 828 -23.35 -4.08 -6.25
CA TYR A 828 -24.26 -5.03 -6.92
C TYR A 828 -23.53 -6.13 -7.70
N GLY A 829 -22.25 -6.34 -7.47
CA GLY A 829 -21.45 -7.34 -8.19
C GLY A 829 -21.09 -6.94 -9.64
N GLN A 830 -21.18 -5.69 -9.99
CA GLN A 830 -21.14 -5.16 -11.37
C GLN A 830 -19.74 -4.84 -11.91
N ALA A 831 -18.71 -4.91 -11.11
CA ALA A 831 -17.39 -4.41 -11.51
C ALA A 831 -16.74 -5.18 -12.67
N GLU A 832 -17.00 -6.48 -12.76
CA GLU A 832 -16.45 -7.32 -13.81
C GLU A 832 -17.48 -7.55 -14.93
N PRO A 833 -17.04 -7.53 -16.21
CA PRO A 833 -17.93 -7.89 -17.30
C PRO A 833 -18.25 -9.39 -17.25
N ILE A 834 -19.53 -9.73 -17.39
CA ILE A 834 -19.99 -11.13 -17.52
C ILE A 834 -19.84 -11.64 -18.96
N LEU A 835 -20.04 -10.77 -19.95
CA LEU A 835 -19.81 -11.07 -21.36
C LEU A 835 -18.91 -9.99 -21.96
N THR A 836 -17.75 -10.37 -22.47
CA THR A 836 -16.88 -9.44 -23.20
C THR A 836 -17.15 -9.52 -24.70
N ASN A 837 -16.95 -8.40 -25.40
CA ASN A 837 -17.21 -8.31 -26.85
C ASN A 837 -18.60 -8.85 -27.24
N ALA A 838 -19.61 -8.50 -26.47
CA ALA A 838 -20.94 -9.13 -26.51
C ALA A 838 -21.88 -8.50 -27.53
N ILE A 839 -21.67 -7.24 -27.92
CA ILE A 839 -22.54 -6.52 -28.86
C ILE A 839 -21.64 -5.64 -29.75
N SER A 840 -21.96 -5.63 -31.03
CA SER A 840 -21.47 -4.68 -32.01
C SER A 840 -22.60 -3.76 -32.46
N ILE A 841 -22.37 -2.45 -32.39
CA ILE A 841 -23.30 -1.41 -32.82
C ILE A 841 -22.59 -0.65 -33.96
N VAL A 842 -23.34 -0.34 -35.03
CA VAL A 842 -22.78 0.36 -36.19
C VAL A 842 -22.18 1.72 -35.74
N GLN A 843 -20.96 2.03 -36.19
CA GLN A 843 -20.20 3.24 -35.86
C GLN A 843 -19.91 3.45 -34.35
N MET A 844 -19.98 2.42 -33.54
CA MET A 844 -19.68 2.50 -32.11
C MET A 844 -18.63 1.45 -31.71
N PRO A 845 -17.87 1.71 -30.61
CA PRO A 845 -16.97 0.70 -30.06
C PRO A 845 -17.72 -0.57 -29.62
N LYS A 846 -16.98 -1.65 -29.40
CA LYS A 846 -17.55 -2.90 -28.90
C LYS A 846 -18.05 -2.72 -27.45
N VAL A 847 -19.02 -3.57 -27.10
CA VAL A 847 -19.71 -3.50 -25.82
C VAL A 847 -19.39 -4.71 -24.97
N ASN A 848 -18.95 -4.47 -23.74
CA ASN A 848 -18.90 -5.46 -22.67
C ASN A 848 -20.18 -5.35 -21.83
N ILE A 849 -20.72 -6.49 -21.40
CA ILE A 849 -21.91 -6.55 -20.54
C ILE A 849 -21.47 -6.79 -19.10
N HIS A 850 -21.87 -5.86 -18.22
CA HIS A 850 -21.73 -5.97 -16.78
C HIS A 850 -23.08 -6.34 -16.15
N GLN A 851 -23.08 -7.21 -15.14
CA GLN A 851 -24.27 -7.65 -14.46
C GLN A 851 -24.40 -7.00 -13.09
N TYR A 852 -25.55 -6.38 -12.83
CA TYR A 852 -25.89 -5.81 -11.53
C TYR A 852 -26.93 -6.72 -10.87
N SER A 853 -26.59 -7.37 -9.76
CA SER A 853 -27.51 -8.22 -8.98
C SER A 853 -28.33 -7.34 -8.04
N LEU A 854 -29.59 -7.15 -8.36
CA LEU A 854 -30.47 -6.20 -7.69
C LEU A 854 -31.52 -6.91 -6.82
N PRO A 855 -31.86 -6.37 -5.62
CA PRO A 855 -32.82 -6.99 -4.71
C PRO A 855 -34.26 -6.91 -5.24
N ALA A 856 -35.14 -7.71 -4.66
CA ALA A 856 -36.58 -7.58 -4.86
C ALA A 856 -37.11 -6.28 -4.23
N GLY A 857 -38.31 -5.88 -4.60
CA GLY A 857 -38.98 -4.67 -4.16
C GLY A 857 -38.80 -3.50 -5.12
N ARG A 858 -39.16 -2.30 -4.63
CA ARG A 858 -39.01 -1.06 -5.39
C ARG A 858 -37.70 -0.37 -5.05
N ASN A 859 -36.83 -0.23 -6.03
CA ASN A 859 -35.47 0.32 -5.84
C ASN A 859 -35.13 1.24 -7.01
N THR A 860 -34.15 2.13 -6.78
CA THR A 860 -33.62 3.01 -7.82
C THR A 860 -32.12 2.80 -7.90
N ILE A 861 -31.60 2.54 -9.11
CA ILE A 861 -30.18 2.47 -9.41
C ILE A 861 -29.77 3.66 -10.27
N ARG A 862 -28.61 4.24 -9.97
CA ARG A 862 -27.98 5.28 -10.78
C ARG A 862 -26.78 4.70 -11.52
N LEU A 863 -26.79 4.83 -12.83
CA LEU A 863 -25.67 4.47 -13.69
C LEU A 863 -24.81 5.70 -13.97
N PRO A 864 -23.52 5.55 -14.23
CA PRO A 864 -22.58 6.66 -14.38
C PRO A 864 -22.94 7.55 -15.58
N LYS A 865 -22.44 8.81 -15.56
CA LYS A 865 -22.45 9.70 -16.72
C LYS A 865 -21.63 9.10 -17.86
N GLY A 866 -22.06 9.33 -19.08
CA GLY A 866 -21.41 8.81 -20.29
C GLY A 866 -22.36 7.95 -21.12
N ILE A 867 -22.00 7.72 -22.37
CA ILE A 867 -22.79 6.86 -23.26
C ILE A 867 -22.64 5.41 -22.80
N LEU A 868 -23.76 4.79 -22.47
CA LEU A 868 -23.89 3.36 -22.12
C LEU A 868 -25.18 2.82 -22.74
N MET A 869 -25.35 1.50 -22.72
CA MET A 869 -26.61 0.86 -23.06
C MET A 869 -27.09 -0.03 -21.91
N VAL A 870 -28.40 -0.33 -21.90
CA VAL A 870 -28.99 -1.28 -20.96
C VAL A 870 -29.61 -2.40 -21.76
N ALA A 871 -29.05 -3.60 -21.67
CA ALA A 871 -29.50 -4.78 -22.40
C ALA A 871 -30.82 -5.35 -21.85
N GLY A 872 -31.20 -4.99 -20.63
CA GLY A 872 -32.44 -5.36 -20.00
C GLY A 872 -32.30 -6.05 -18.65
N PHE A 873 -33.42 -6.54 -18.14
CA PHE A 873 -33.51 -7.26 -16.88
C PHE A 873 -33.73 -8.75 -17.14
N THR A 874 -33.04 -9.60 -16.37
CA THR A 874 -33.20 -11.07 -16.46
C THR A 874 -33.12 -11.72 -15.08
N GLN A 875 -33.60 -12.94 -14.95
CA GLN A 875 -33.36 -13.84 -13.82
C GLN A 875 -32.44 -15.00 -14.21
N SER A 876 -32.12 -15.14 -15.51
CA SER A 876 -31.27 -16.21 -16.01
C SER A 876 -29.83 -16.08 -15.50
N ASP A 877 -29.20 -17.22 -15.27
CA ASP A 877 -27.77 -17.27 -15.02
C ASP A 877 -27.01 -17.25 -16.35
N ILE A 878 -26.12 -16.29 -16.48
CA ILE A 878 -25.26 -16.13 -17.65
C ILE A 878 -23.83 -16.51 -17.22
N ARG A 879 -23.21 -17.41 -17.96
CA ARG A 879 -21.81 -17.78 -17.68
C ARG A 879 -20.86 -16.73 -18.25
N PRO A 880 -19.86 -16.29 -17.48
CA PRO A 880 -18.84 -15.38 -17.98
C PRO A 880 -18.10 -15.96 -19.19
N ARG A 881 -17.99 -15.20 -20.27
CA ARG A 881 -17.20 -15.57 -21.44
C ARG A 881 -16.91 -14.39 -22.37
N ASP A 882 -15.94 -14.57 -23.25
CA ASP A 882 -15.79 -13.73 -24.43
C ASP A 882 -16.74 -14.22 -25.53
N CYS A 883 -17.47 -13.31 -26.13
CA CYS A 883 -18.45 -13.60 -27.19
C CYS A 883 -17.84 -13.57 -28.60
N GLY A 884 -16.62 -13.12 -28.75
CA GLY A 884 -15.84 -13.16 -29.98
C GLY A 884 -16.42 -12.33 -31.15
N LEU A 885 -17.35 -11.40 -30.89
CA LEU A 885 -18.02 -10.63 -31.97
C LEU A 885 -17.12 -9.57 -32.62
N ASN A 886 -15.83 -9.60 -32.34
CA ASN A 886 -14.81 -8.79 -33.04
C ASN A 886 -14.18 -9.51 -34.25
N GLY A 887 -14.70 -10.66 -34.64
CA GLY A 887 -14.00 -11.67 -35.39
C GLY A 887 -13.21 -12.58 -34.42
N PRO A 888 -12.39 -13.51 -34.86
CA PRO A 888 -11.51 -14.20 -33.94
C PRO A 888 -10.69 -13.12 -33.21
N SER A 889 -10.97 -12.86 -31.94
CA SER A 889 -10.32 -11.81 -31.13
C SER A 889 -8.81 -12.03 -31.06
N GLY A 890 -8.35 -13.19 -31.43
CA GLY A 890 -6.97 -13.64 -31.31
C GLY A 890 -6.52 -13.77 -29.87
N GLU A 891 -7.38 -13.56 -28.89
CA GLU A 891 -7.10 -13.81 -27.49
C GLU A 891 -6.87 -15.29 -27.27
N VAL A 892 -5.90 -15.61 -26.40
CA VAL A 892 -5.41 -16.99 -26.22
C VAL A 892 -5.53 -17.45 -24.76
N ASP A 893 -6.12 -16.63 -23.89
CA ASP A 893 -6.30 -16.94 -22.47
C ASP A 893 -7.30 -18.10 -22.23
N TRP A 894 -8.23 -18.35 -23.17
CA TRP A 894 -9.13 -19.50 -23.15
C TRP A 894 -8.40 -20.85 -23.13
N LEU A 895 -7.13 -20.89 -23.62
CA LEU A 895 -6.31 -22.10 -23.63
C LEU A 895 -6.07 -22.64 -22.21
N PHE A 896 -6.19 -21.81 -21.18
CA PHE A 896 -5.98 -22.13 -19.77
C PHE A 896 -7.28 -22.34 -19.00
N GLN A 897 -8.41 -22.39 -19.68
CA GLN A 897 -9.75 -22.58 -19.09
C GLN A 897 -10.30 -23.97 -19.46
N LYS A 898 -11.00 -24.60 -18.51
CA LYS A 898 -11.72 -25.89 -18.73
C LYS A 898 -12.92 -25.73 -19.64
#